data_962c1cee96f0a417708f531f2c3e3ad2
#
_entry.id   962c1cee96f0a417708f531f2c3e3ad2
#
_cell.length_a   1.000
_cell.length_b   1.000
_cell.length_c   1.000
_cell.angle_alpha   90.00
_cell.angle_beta   90.00
_cell.angle_gamma   90.00
#
_symmetry.space_group_name_H-M   'P 1'
#
loop_
_entity.id
_entity.type
_entity.pdbx_description
1 polymer ?
#
loop_
_entity_poly.entity_id
_entity_poly.type
_entity_poly.pdbx_seq_one_letter_code
_entity_poly.pdbx_strand_id
1 'polypeptide(L)'
;MSCLLATLLMGTAGAVGSGAGAAALTAGTPAMAALPMGQPVLAAETVSSPALTTYPREAPAPAPGQTPGRTPGPSAFLSPKSPAAPGSPLPACPETGLRRISGDRQVLFEGGVSEPVVVHLTDASGTPIVGERLHLLVGHCPAKAAAVGFDPPALVTDAQGQASFSIGVSVPGEYVVIVQRTADPTQIVKVELTVYDSSWLMFLLFGLAGGLGMFLYGMTLGAEGLQKIAGRRMKAILGAFTSSTWLGILTGVVVTAITQSSSATTVMLVGFVNASLMTLPQTLSVIMGANIGTTFTVQLIAFDISHWALLLIGVGFALKQSSNRTTSYAGDITLGFGLIFYGMKVMSTAMSPLRSFPAFKELLISISHYPITAILGSMLFTSLIQSSGATIGLIVVFAGQGLISLDSAIPLILGAHIGTCITGWIAALGASLPAKKTALLNVVYNMLGTVIFLPFLYDWASFADLVAWCSAPFGATPAREVANAHMLSATLKVVALLPFYDRIIALTEWLLPEPGKPEEQPLRTKFLSEELLRTPELALGNVAREIARMAGHVEVMMHGVPALISYAHDAHIEDLTLREQKVDFLRLQITRYLSRLSENTLTAEQTATMMQYMNVINDLEGLADMIYKVILPCSKVKKAGELRFSEEGFRELMKMFDAVNAVFLKAINGFATHDLHLIEQVLASEPVIAQMEEELRASHMKRVFAHRDQSVQTSTLHLDLLSTLKNIHSQAVKIARALAPHDPAPSAAVASPSS
;
A
#
# COMPACT_ATOMS: atom_id res chain seq x y z
N MET A 1 -19.18 -5.90 25.42
CA MET A 1 -18.11 -5.84 24.43
C MET A 1 -18.55 -6.14 23.00
N SER A 2 -19.48 -7.05 22.77
CA SER A 2 -20.18 -7.14 21.45
C SER A 2 -20.85 -5.81 21.06
N CYS A 3 -21.37 -5.04 22.02
CA CYS A 3 -21.89 -3.69 21.78
C CYS A 3 -20.79 -2.65 21.50
N LEU A 4 -19.59 -2.79 22.06
CA LEU A 4 -18.49 -1.84 21.82
C LEU A 4 -17.87 -2.02 20.43
N LEU A 5 -17.75 -3.26 19.94
CA LEU A 5 -17.37 -3.53 18.54
C LEU A 5 -18.46 -3.08 17.57
N ALA A 6 -19.74 -3.26 17.92
CA ALA A 6 -20.87 -2.79 17.13
C ALA A 6 -20.98 -1.25 17.12
N THR A 7 -20.65 -0.57 18.22
CA THR A 7 -20.69 0.90 18.30
C THR A 7 -19.53 1.55 17.55
N LEU A 8 -18.34 0.93 17.52
CA LEU A 8 -17.23 1.35 16.66
C LEU A 8 -17.53 1.08 15.17
N LEU A 9 -18.32 0.05 14.86
CA LEU A 9 -18.75 -0.27 13.49
C LEU A 9 -19.93 0.59 13.01
N MET A 10 -20.79 1.09 13.94
CA MET A 10 -21.94 1.93 13.58
C MET A 10 -21.64 3.43 13.56
N GLY A 11 -20.53 3.88 14.15
CA GLY A 11 -20.12 5.28 14.19
C GLY A 11 -19.61 5.85 12.86
N THR A 12 -19.30 5.01 11.86
CA THR A 12 -18.80 5.44 10.55
C THR A 12 -19.77 5.27 9.38
N ALA A 13 -21.00 4.75 9.62
CA ALA A 13 -22.01 4.50 8.61
C ALA A 13 -23.11 5.57 8.51
N GLY A 14 -22.96 6.70 9.23
CA GLY A 14 -23.98 7.74 9.38
C GLY A 14 -23.82 8.98 8.50
N ALA A 15 -23.10 8.93 7.38
CA ALA A 15 -22.88 10.10 6.53
C ALA A 15 -22.95 9.83 5.01
N VAL A 16 -23.87 8.99 4.54
CA VAL A 16 -24.32 9.03 3.12
C VAL A 16 -25.75 8.50 3.03
N GLY A 17 -26.67 9.39 2.70
CA GLY A 17 -27.96 8.97 2.11
C GLY A 17 -29.19 9.63 2.69
N SER A 18 -29.61 10.73 2.13
CA SER A 18 -30.90 10.92 1.47
C SER A 18 -31.15 12.41 1.21
N GLY A 19 -31.03 12.80 -0.03
CA GLY A 19 -31.58 14.03 -0.53
C GLY A 19 -32.92 13.74 -1.20
N ALA A 20 -33.96 14.42 -0.80
CA ALA A 20 -35.04 14.89 -1.66
C ALA A 20 -36.03 15.73 -0.84
N GLY A 21 -36.30 16.91 -1.27
CA GLY A 21 -37.46 17.72 -0.76
C GLY A 21 -37.19 19.21 -0.81
N ALA A 22 -37.69 19.82 -1.85
CA ALA A 22 -37.67 21.25 -2.15
C ALA A 22 -38.35 22.12 -1.07
N ALA A 23 -37.84 23.33 -0.86
CA ALA A 23 -38.62 24.56 -0.95
C ALA A 23 -37.77 25.80 -0.67
N ALA A 24 -37.95 26.79 -1.48
CA ALA A 24 -37.35 28.11 -1.48
C ALA A 24 -37.66 28.94 -0.22
N LEU A 25 -36.81 29.86 0.15
CA LEU A 25 -37.11 31.29 0.36
C LEU A 25 -35.87 32.08 0.85
N THR A 26 -35.44 32.97 0.00
CA THR A 26 -34.99 34.35 0.17
C THR A 26 -34.08 34.82 1.32
N ALA A 27 -32.96 35.41 0.88
CA ALA A 27 -32.40 36.71 1.21
C ALA A 27 -31.83 36.99 2.62
N GLY A 28 -30.60 37.46 2.62
CA GLY A 28 -30.08 38.26 3.72
C GLY A 28 -28.57 38.18 3.91
N THR A 29 -27.78 38.85 3.09
CA THR A 29 -26.47 39.36 3.50
C THR A 29 -26.63 40.52 4.43
N PRO A 30 -25.76 40.72 5.43
CA PRO A 30 -24.82 41.82 5.30
C PRO A 30 -23.37 41.53 5.77
N ALA A 31 -22.47 42.05 4.98
CA ALA A 31 -21.28 42.85 5.20
C ALA A 31 -20.53 42.83 6.54
N MET A 32 -19.24 42.59 6.36
CA MET A 32 -18.06 43.25 6.92
C MET A 32 -18.13 43.82 8.35
N ALA A 33 -17.20 43.35 9.21
CA ALA A 33 -16.41 44.22 10.06
C ALA A 33 -15.02 43.59 10.30
N ALA A 34 -14.03 44.23 9.72
CA ALA A 34 -12.62 44.07 10.08
C ALA A 34 -12.33 45.00 11.27
N LEU A 35 -11.52 44.54 12.23
CA LEU A 35 -10.72 45.37 13.15
C LEU A 35 -9.65 44.50 13.85
N PRO A 36 -8.59 45.08 14.48
CA PRO A 36 -7.28 45.19 13.86
C PRO A 36 -6.19 44.46 14.65
N MET A 37 -5.03 44.38 14.04
CA MET A 37 -3.76 43.93 14.61
C MET A 37 -3.34 44.83 15.80
N GLY A 38 -2.97 44.16 16.90
CA GLY A 38 -2.23 44.78 17.99
C GLY A 38 -1.00 43.93 18.30
N GLN A 39 0.15 44.50 18.06
CA GLN A 39 1.49 43.94 18.36
C GLN A 39 1.88 44.20 19.83
N PRO A 40 3.02 43.63 20.29
CA PRO A 40 3.19 43.07 21.62
C PRO A 40 3.87 44.02 22.60
N VAL A 41 3.61 43.81 23.88
CA VAL A 41 4.39 44.43 24.94
C VAL A 41 5.21 43.38 25.66
N LEU A 42 6.51 43.54 25.55
CA LEU A 42 7.53 42.91 26.39
C LEU A 42 7.38 43.41 27.85
N ALA A 43 7.30 42.46 28.77
CA ALA A 43 7.65 42.73 30.17
C ALA A 43 8.51 41.55 30.66
N ALA A 44 9.76 41.84 30.89
CA ALA A 44 10.71 40.98 31.57
C ALA A 44 10.50 41.12 33.08
N GLU A 45 10.20 40.06 33.77
CA GLU A 45 10.42 39.97 35.20
C GLU A 45 11.47 38.90 35.51
N THR A 46 12.58 39.40 35.98
CA THR A 46 13.68 38.69 36.60
C THR A 46 13.28 38.16 37.98
N VAL A 47 13.31 36.85 38.16
CA VAL A 47 13.33 36.25 39.52
C VAL A 47 14.63 35.46 39.68
N SER A 48 15.35 35.92 40.67
CA SER A 48 16.65 35.51 41.19
C SER A 48 16.67 34.06 41.68
N SER A 49 17.76 33.34 41.31
CA SER A 49 18.20 32.09 41.94
C SER A 49 18.68 32.30 43.37
N PRO A 50 18.48 31.35 44.27
CA PRO A 50 19.34 31.22 45.44
C PRO A 50 20.36 30.08 45.27
N ALA A 51 21.52 30.46 45.59
CA ALA A 51 22.81 29.87 45.96
C ALA A 51 22.96 28.35 46.17
N LEU A 52 23.96 27.85 45.48
CA LEU A 52 24.74 26.63 45.78
C LEU A 52 25.30 26.67 47.20
N THR A 53 25.01 25.62 47.99
CA THR A 53 25.80 25.27 49.17
C THR A 53 26.71 24.11 48.83
N THR A 54 28.00 24.42 48.81
CA THR A 54 29.12 23.50 48.75
C THR A 54 29.30 22.80 50.10
N TYR A 55 29.50 21.47 50.08
CA TYR A 55 30.17 20.74 51.17
C TYR A 55 31.43 20.05 50.66
N PRO A 56 32.45 19.90 51.56
CA PRO A 56 33.83 19.83 51.12
C PRO A 56 34.34 18.39 50.89
N ARG A 57 35.36 18.36 50.10
CA ARG A 57 36.25 17.24 49.79
C ARG A 57 37.15 16.95 50.99
N GLU A 58 37.22 15.72 51.44
CA GLU A 58 38.37 15.20 52.19
C GLU A 58 38.90 13.93 51.54
N ALA A 59 40.16 13.96 51.18
CA ALA A 59 41.05 12.82 51.03
C ALA A 59 41.95 12.75 52.25
N PRO A 60 42.49 11.58 52.65
CA PRO A 60 43.82 11.24 52.12
C PRO A 60 44.10 9.72 51.94
N ALA A 61 45.09 9.45 51.14
CA ALA A 61 45.88 8.22 51.08
C ALA A 61 46.87 8.14 52.24
N PRO A 62 47.53 6.98 52.58
CA PRO A 62 48.56 6.45 51.71
C PRO A 62 48.71 4.90 51.63
N ALA A 63 49.47 4.48 50.65
CA ALA A 63 50.09 3.17 50.45
C ALA A 63 51.26 2.94 51.43
N PRO A 64 52.03 1.79 51.52
CA PRO A 64 52.49 0.99 50.38
C PRO A 64 52.65 -0.55 50.67
N GLY A 65 52.95 -1.32 49.62
CA GLY A 65 53.75 -2.52 49.81
C GLY A 65 53.53 -3.72 48.92
N GLN A 66 54.34 -3.83 47.89
CA GLN A 66 54.94 -5.03 47.29
C GLN A 66 54.25 -5.83 46.20
N THR A 67 54.89 -5.76 45.06
CA THR A 67 54.92 -6.57 43.81
C THR A 67 55.42 -8.01 44.02
N PRO A 68 55.53 -8.89 42.97
CA PRO A 68 54.83 -9.04 41.71
C PRO A 68 54.44 -10.49 41.39
N GLY A 69 53.63 -10.73 40.44
CA GLY A 69 53.58 -12.05 39.82
C GLY A 69 52.36 -12.47 39.07
N ARG A 70 52.53 -12.61 37.76
CA ARG A 70 51.78 -13.42 36.80
C ARG A 70 50.48 -12.86 36.23
N THR A 71 50.57 -12.48 34.96
CA THR A 71 49.52 -12.39 34.00
C THR A 71 48.68 -13.65 33.88
N PRO A 72 47.33 -13.55 33.85
CA PRO A 72 46.47 -14.53 33.18
C PRO A 72 45.92 -13.91 31.88
N GLY A 73 45.88 -14.74 30.86
CA GLY A 73 45.35 -14.43 29.53
C GLY A 73 43.84 -14.20 29.50
N PRO A 74 43.29 -13.89 28.32
CA PRO A 74 41.94 -13.32 28.20
C PRO A 74 40.88 -14.32 28.61
N SER A 75 40.05 -13.90 29.57
CA SER A 75 38.87 -14.65 30.04
C SER A 75 37.80 -14.74 28.95
N ALA A 76 37.40 -15.97 28.74
CA ALA A 76 36.30 -16.38 27.89
C ALA A 76 35.01 -15.61 28.21
N PHE A 77 34.40 -15.08 27.14
CA PHE A 77 32.99 -14.66 27.15
C PHE A 77 32.13 -15.85 27.53
N LEU A 78 31.40 -15.74 28.61
CA LEU A 78 30.33 -16.66 28.98
C LEU A 78 29.20 -16.55 27.96
N SER A 79 29.06 -17.57 27.13
CA SER A 79 27.86 -17.79 26.30
C SER A 79 26.64 -17.98 27.19
N PRO A 80 25.49 -17.41 26.87
CA PRO A 80 24.25 -17.73 27.56
C PRO A 80 23.87 -19.20 27.29
N LYS A 81 23.65 -19.97 28.34
CA LYS A 81 23.18 -21.36 28.28
C LYS A 81 21.87 -21.45 27.49
N SER A 82 21.83 -22.37 26.54
CA SER A 82 20.62 -22.83 25.85
C SER A 82 19.49 -23.17 26.84
N PRO A 83 18.22 -22.88 26.49
CA PRO A 83 17.09 -23.34 27.27
C PRO A 83 17.00 -24.88 27.20
N ALA A 84 16.82 -25.48 28.35
CA ALA A 84 16.66 -26.92 28.50
C ALA A 84 15.39 -27.42 27.81
N ALA A 85 15.47 -28.65 27.27
CA ALA A 85 14.37 -29.36 26.66
C ALA A 85 13.15 -29.49 27.58
N PRO A 86 11.91 -29.52 27.05
CA PRO A 86 10.70 -29.72 27.86
C PRO A 86 10.70 -31.15 28.41
N GLY A 87 10.83 -31.29 29.71
CA GLY A 87 10.78 -32.59 30.41
C GLY A 87 11.82 -32.82 31.52
N SER A 88 12.82 -31.92 31.65
CA SER A 88 13.72 -31.98 32.80
C SER A 88 13.11 -31.16 33.97
N PRO A 89 12.94 -31.69 35.15
CA PRO A 89 12.56 -30.86 36.29
C PRO A 89 13.66 -29.80 36.47
N LEU A 90 13.25 -28.52 36.51
CA LEU A 90 14.10 -27.42 36.90
C LEU A 90 14.87 -27.79 38.16
N PRO A 91 16.18 -27.49 38.28
CA PRO A 91 16.86 -27.72 39.56
C PRO A 91 16.07 -26.96 40.62
N ALA A 92 15.59 -27.70 41.63
CA ALA A 92 14.87 -27.14 42.75
C ALA A 92 15.70 -26.00 43.35
N CYS A 93 15.18 -24.77 43.32
CA CYS A 93 15.68 -23.70 44.17
C CYS A 93 15.68 -24.26 45.59
N PRO A 94 16.66 -23.92 46.44
CA PRO A 94 16.72 -24.41 47.80
C PRO A 94 15.34 -24.18 48.45
N GLU A 95 14.67 -25.26 48.82
CA GLU A 95 13.29 -25.27 49.33
C GLU A 95 13.14 -24.62 50.72
N THR A 96 14.11 -23.88 51.15
CA THR A 96 14.26 -23.35 52.52
C THR A 96 14.17 -21.83 52.55
N GLY A 97 13.42 -21.31 53.53
CA GLY A 97 13.24 -19.88 53.75
C GLY A 97 11.87 -19.31 53.31
N LEU A 98 11.78 -17.97 53.30
CA LEU A 98 10.58 -17.26 52.88
C LEU A 98 10.46 -17.22 51.34
N ARG A 99 9.40 -17.79 50.81
CA ARG A 99 9.12 -17.80 49.38
C ARG A 99 7.68 -17.40 49.08
N ARG A 100 7.44 -16.88 47.88
CA ARG A 100 6.09 -16.60 47.41
C ARG A 100 5.56 -17.81 46.61
N ILE A 101 4.29 -18.16 46.85
CA ILE A 101 3.56 -19.21 46.15
C ILE A 101 2.75 -18.58 45.02
N SER A 102 2.02 -17.48 45.29
CA SER A 102 1.15 -16.82 44.31
C SER A 102 1.01 -15.33 44.56
N GLY A 103 0.42 -14.61 43.63
CA GLY A 103 0.00 -13.23 43.83
C GLY A 103 1.01 -12.15 43.41
N ASP A 104 2.05 -12.46 42.58
CA ASP A 104 2.98 -11.47 42.05
C ASP A 104 2.47 -10.81 40.77
N ARG A 105 2.98 -9.60 40.52
CA ARG A 105 2.72 -8.82 39.28
C ARG A 105 1.24 -8.68 38.97
N GLN A 106 0.45 -8.43 40.03
CA GLN A 106 -0.97 -8.19 39.85
C GLN A 106 -1.22 -6.82 39.29
N VAL A 107 -2.27 -6.72 38.48
CA VAL A 107 -2.75 -5.47 37.92
C VAL A 107 -4.11 -5.16 38.54
N LEU A 108 -4.22 -3.98 39.11
CA LEU A 108 -5.43 -3.46 39.75
C LEU A 108 -5.91 -2.20 39.02
N PHE A 109 -7.15 -1.86 39.24
CA PHE A 109 -7.70 -0.56 38.88
C PHE A 109 -7.91 0.27 40.16
N GLU A 110 -7.91 1.59 40.00
CA GLU A 110 -8.05 2.54 41.10
C GLU A 110 -9.19 2.15 42.04
N GLY A 111 -8.88 2.05 43.36
CA GLY A 111 -9.82 1.59 44.37
C GLY A 111 -10.00 0.06 44.46
N GLY A 112 -9.24 -0.70 43.69
CA GLY A 112 -9.29 -2.16 43.70
C GLY A 112 -8.49 -2.79 44.85
N VAL A 113 -8.81 -4.06 45.15
CA VAL A 113 -8.09 -4.91 46.09
C VAL A 113 -7.45 -6.06 45.35
N SER A 114 -6.22 -6.43 45.72
CA SER A 114 -5.50 -7.53 45.08
C SER A 114 -6.14 -8.87 45.32
N GLU A 115 -5.93 -9.84 44.43
CA GLU A 115 -6.09 -11.24 44.76
C GLU A 115 -5.14 -11.60 45.91
N PRO A 116 -5.46 -12.62 46.71
CA PRO A 116 -4.63 -13.01 47.85
C PRO A 116 -3.19 -13.36 47.42
N VAL A 117 -2.23 -12.68 48.00
CA VAL A 117 -0.81 -13.02 47.90
C VAL A 117 -0.50 -14.08 48.90
N VAL A 118 0.00 -15.23 48.48
CA VAL A 118 0.34 -16.34 49.38
C VAL A 118 1.86 -16.49 49.46
N VAL A 119 2.39 -16.45 50.68
CA VAL A 119 3.79 -16.71 51.00
C VAL A 119 3.93 -17.95 51.83
N HIS A 120 5.03 -18.66 51.74
CA HIS A 120 5.31 -19.88 52.49
C HIS A 120 6.69 -19.75 53.16
N LEU A 121 6.74 -20.11 54.42
CA LEU A 121 7.95 -20.08 55.21
C LEU A 121 8.34 -21.46 55.67
N THR A 122 9.56 -21.90 55.36
CA THR A 122 10.13 -23.18 55.77
C THR A 122 11.48 -22.98 56.47
N ASP A 123 11.86 -23.94 57.29
CA ASP A 123 13.20 -23.99 57.89
C ASP A 123 14.25 -24.56 56.92
N ALA A 124 15.50 -24.71 57.37
CA ALA A 124 16.59 -25.26 56.59
C ALA A 124 16.40 -26.75 56.21
N SER A 125 15.47 -27.45 56.85
CA SER A 125 15.10 -28.84 56.56
C SER A 125 13.87 -28.97 55.66
N GLY A 126 13.25 -27.85 55.23
CA GLY A 126 12.01 -27.83 54.45
C GLY A 126 10.75 -27.98 55.29
N THR A 127 10.83 -28.00 56.62
CA THR A 127 9.68 -28.12 57.51
C THR A 127 8.95 -26.76 57.61
N PRO A 128 7.60 -26.71 57.54
CA PRO A 128 6.83 -25.48 57.71
C PRO A 128 7.04 -24.82 59.07
N ILE A 129 7.29 -23.52 59.10
CA ILE A 129 7.39 -22.72 60.33
C ILE A 129 6.02 -22.13 60.62
N VAL A 130 5.40 -22.58 61.72
CA VAL A 130 4.04 -22.22 62.15
C VAL A 130 4.06 -21.07 63.14
N GLY A 131 3.12 -20.13 63.05
CA GLY A 131 2.96 -19.05 64.01
C GLY A 131 4.00 -17.93 63.96
N GLU A 132 4.84 -17.92 62.92
CA GLU A 132 5.83 -16.86 62.72
C GLU A 132 5.17 -15.59 62.19
N ARG A 133 5.55 -14.43 62.76
CA ARG A 133 5.06 -13.14 62.28
C ARG A 133 5.89 -12.66 61.11
N LEU A 134 5.22 -12.13 60.08
CA LEU A 134 5.81 -11.52 58.92
C LEU A 134 5.46 -10.03 58.89
N HIS A 135 6.45 -9.18 58.58
CA HIS A 135 6.24 -7.75 58.38
C HIS A 135 5.95 -7.43 56.95
N LEU A 136 4.92 -6.60 56.71
CA LEU A 136 4.57 -6.03 55.43
C LEU A 136 5.11 -4.59 55.38
N LEU A 137 5.97 -4.33 54.42
CA LEU A 137 6.60 -3.02 54.20
C LEU A 137 6.30 -2.54 52.77
N VAL A 138 6.08 -1.23 52.64
CA VAL A 138 5.94 -0.61 51.30
C VAL A 138 7.34 -0.20 50.87
N GLY A 139 7.90 -0.94 49.91
CA GLY A 139 9.23 -0.65 49.36
C GLY A 139 9.24 0.46 48.30
N HIS A 140 8.13 0.54 47.53
CA HIS A 140 7.92 1.63 46.57
C HIS A 140 6.42 1.92 46.45
N CYS A 141 6.05 3.18 46.33
CA CYS A 141 4.71 3.64 46.02
C CYS A 141 4.77 5.01 45.31
N PRO A 142 3.74 5.40 44.56
CA PRO A 142 3.66 6.74 43.96
C PRO A 142 3.67 7.83 45.05
N ALA A 143 4.33 8.96 44.75
CA ALA A 143 4.48 10.08 45.71
C ALA A 143 3.16 10.67 46.25
N LYS A 144 2.04 10.41 45.58
CA LYS A 144 0.68 10.83 46.00
C LYS A 144 -0.09 9.76 46.74
N ALA A 145 0.47 8.55 46.97
CA ALA A 145 -0.21 7.48 47.65
C ALA A 145 -0.38 7.80 49.15
N ALA A 146 -1.60 7.99 49.58
CA ALA A 146 -1.91 8.34 50.97
C ALA A 146 -1.77 7.15 51.93
N ALA A 147 -2.11 5.93 51.52
CA ALA A 147 -1.93 4.70 52.26
C ALA A 147 -2.03 3.46 51.35
N VAL A 148 -1.29 2.42 51.70
CA VAL A 148 -1.46 1.06 51.20
C VAL A 148 -2.11 0.27 52.33
N GLY A 149 -3.30 -0.27 52.08
CA GLY A 149 -4.03 -1.11 53.01
C GLY A 149 -3.63 -2.57 52.88
N PHE A 150 -3.48 -3.27 54.00
CA PHE A 150 -3.24 -4.72 54.04
C PHE A 150 -4.37 -5.41 54.80
N ASP A 151 -4.88 -6.51 54.24
CA ASP A 151 -5.89 -7.33 54.90
C ASP A 151 -5.46 -8.81 54.84
N PRO A 152 -5.16 -9.43 55.99
CA PRO A 152 -5.13 -8.87 57.38
C PRO A 152 -3.95 -7.91 57.61
N PRO A 153 -4.07 -6.95 58.56
CA PRO A 153 -3.01 -5.97 58.84
C PRO A 153 -1.79 -6.58 59.52
N ALA A 154 -1.92 -7.77 60.09
CA ALA A 154 -0.84 -8.54 60.68
C ALA A 154 -0.79 -9.93 60.06
N LEU A 155 0.34 -10.31 59.51
CA LEU A 155 0.54 -11.56 58.81
C LEU A 155 1.24 -12.59 59.69
N VAL A 156 0.61 -13.77 59.88
CA VAL A 156 1.13 -14.88 60.70
C VAL A 156 0.99 -16.18 59.88
N THR A 157 2.02 -17.03 59.90
CA THR A 157 2.00 -18.31 59.20
C THR A 157 1.07 -19.32 59.86
N ASP A 158 0.29 -20.04 59.06
CA ASP A 158 -0.66 -21.10 59.46
C ASP A 158 0.04 -22.44 59.75
N ALA A 159 -0.78 -23.50 59.99
CA ALA A 159 -0.29 -24.85 60.26
C ALA A 159 0.51 -25.48 59.13
N GLN A 160 0.41 -24.97 57.93
CA GLN A 160 1.14 -25.35 56.72
C GLN A 160 2.32 -24.43 56.45
N GLY A 161 2.63 -23.47 57.34
CA GLY A 161 3.68 -22.48 57.15
C GLY A 161 3.33 -21.42 56.10
N GLN A 162 2.05 -21.32 55.70
CA GLN A 162 1.58 -20.35 54.70
C GLN A 162 0.98 -19.12 55.38
N ALA A 163 1.09 -18.00 54.72
CA ALA A 163 0.39 -16.78 55.13
C ALA A 163 -0.16 -16.07 53.89
N SER A 164 -1.41 -15.60 53.97
CA SER A 164 -2.13 -14.96 52.87
C SER A 164 -2.57 -13.56 53.25
N PHE A 165 -2.42 -12.60 52.34
CA PHE A 165 -2.87 -11.23 52.53
C PHE A 165 -3.30 -10.60 51.21
N SER A 166 -4.17 -9.62 51.27
CA SER A 166 -4.59 -8.79 50.14
C SER A 166 -4.10 -7.35 50.29
N ILE A 167 -3.91 -6.65 49.19
CA ILE A 167 -3.36 -5.29 49.12
C ILE A 167 -4.43 -4.38 48.53
N GLY A 168 -4.88 -3.38 49.26
CA GLY A 168 -5.78 -2.34 48.80
C GLY A 168 -5.03 -1.06 48.46
N VAL A 169 -5.26 -0.51 47.31
CA VAL A 169 -4.59 0.71 46.80
C VAL A 169 -5.61 1.65 46.21
N SER A 170 -5.43 2.95 46.42
CA SER A 170 -6.36 4.00 46.01
C SER A 170 -5.79 4.95 44.93
N VAL A 171 -4.51 4.89 44.61
CA VAL A 171 -3.85 5.81 43.67
C VAL A 171 -3.18 5.02 42.56
N PRO A 172 -3.31 5.43 41.29
CA PRO A 172 -2.64 4.77 40.19
C PRO A 172 -1.11 4.87 40.28
N GLY A 173 -0.42 3.81 39.84
CA GLY A 173 1.04 3.75 39.78
C GLY A 173 1.60 2.38 40.09
N GLU A 174 2.91 2.28 40.20
CA GLU A 174 3.64 1.06 40.52
C GLU A 174 3.88 0.95 42.02
N TYR A 175 3.63 -0.21 42.56
CA TYR A 175 3.82 -0.52 43.98
C TYR A 175 4.71 -1.75 44.12
N VAL A 176 5.64 -1.70 45.10
CA VAL A 176 6.44 -2.83 45.52
C VAL A 176 6.21 -3.04 47.01
N VAL A 177 5.57 -4.14 47.36
CA VAL A 177 5.38 -4.55 48.74
C VAL A 177 6.43 -5.59 49.08
N ILE A 178 7.07 -5.44 50.22
CA ILE A 178 8.11 -6.32 50.73
C ILE A 178 7.53 -7.09 51.90
N VAL A 179 7.52 -8.41 51.79
CA VAL A 179 7.23 -9.31 52.94
C VAL A 179 8.57 -9.70 53.55
N GLN A 180 8.73 -9.43 54.81
CA GLN A 180 9.96 -9.67 55.57
C GLN A 180 9.72 -10.53 56.77
N ARG A 181 10.60 -11.50 57.01
CA ARG A 181 10.53 -12.33 58.22
C ARG A 181 10.96 -11.52 59.44
N THR A 182 10.20 -11.58 60.55
CA THR A 182 10.50 -10.83 61.79
C THR A 182 11.75 -11.33 62.48
N ALA A 183 11.98 -12.64 62.52
CA ALA A 183 13.14 -13.24 63.15
C ALA A 183 14.45 -13.14 62.34
N ASP A 184 14.33 -12.97 61.01
CA ASP A 184 15.50 -12.83 60.13
C ASP A 184 15.18 -11.79 59.02
N PRO A 185 15.55 -10.53 59.21
CA PRO A 185 15.27 -9.45 58.26
C PRO A 185 15.94 -9.58 56.90
N THR A 186 16.85 -10.53 56.73
CA THR A 186 17.48 -10.78 55.42
C THR A 186 16.60 -11.60 54.50
N GLN A 187 15.63 -12.33 55.06
CA GLN A 187 14.65 -13.09 54.25
C GLN A 187 13.50 -12.19 53.85
N ILE A 188 13.53 -11.75 52.60
CA ILE A 188 12.53 -10.87 51.99
C ILE A 188 11.94 -11.45 50.71
N VAL A 189 10.65 -11.18 50.49
CA VAL A 189 9.94 -11.47 49.26
C VAL A 189 9.35 -10.16 48.76
N LYS A 190 9.57 -9.84 47.46
CA LYS A 190 8.96 -8.68 46.83
C LYS A 190 7.73 -9.08 46.07
N VAL A 191 6.68 -8.26 46.17
CA VAL A 191 5.41 -8.37 45.44
C VAL A 191 5.21 -7.09 44.67
N GLU A 192 5.15 -7.19 43.34
CA GLU A 192 4.97 -6.06 42.43
C GLU A 192 3.49 -5.94 42.08
N LEU A 193 2.94 -4.71 42.10
CA LEU A 193 1.59 -4.40 41.66
C LEU A 193 1.59 -3.16 40.80
N THR A 194 0.77 -3.18 39.75
CA THR A 194 0.53 -2.01 38.91
C THR A 194 -0.94 -1.60 39.00
N VAL A 195 -1.22 -0.36 39.35
CA VAL A 195 -2.57 0.20 39.49
C VAL A 195 -2.84 1.20 38.38
N TYR A 196 -3.87 0.95 37.58
CA TYR A 196 -4.28 1.84 36.50
C TYR A 196 -5.39 2.80 36.92
N ASP A 197 -5.35 4.01 36.36
CA ASP A 197 -6.38 5.03 36.50
C ASP A 197 -7.74 4.56 35.94
N SER A 198 -8.84 5.08 36.44
CA SER A 198 -10.20 4.79 35.97
C SER A 198 -10.42 5.19 34.51
N SER A 199 -9.64 6.15 33.99
CA SER A 199 -9.66 6.59 32.59
C SER A 199 -8.83 5.71 31.64
N TRP A 200 -8.25 4.59 32.12
CA TRP A 200 -7.37 3.72 31.32
C TRP A 200 -7.95 3.30 29.96
N LEU A 201 -9.29 3.10 29.89
CA LEU A 201 -9.97 2.72 28.65
C LEU A 201 -9.87 3.82 27.61
N MET A 202 -9.98 5.08 28.02
CA MET A 202 -9.81 6.24 27.14
C MET A 202 -8.36 6.33 26.61
N PHE A 203 -7.37 6.15 27.49
CA PHE A 203 -5.96 6.11 27.08
C PHE A 203 -5.66 4.92 26.17
N LEU A 204 -6.28 3.75 26.41
CA LEU A 204 -6.21 2.61 25.52
C LEU A 204 -6.72 2.96 24.10
N LEU A 205 -7.92 3.54 24.01
CA LEU A 205 -8.53 3.90 22.72
C LEU A 205 -7.69 4.95 21.96
N PHE A 206 -7.22 5.99 22.64
CA PHE A 206 -6.38 7.03 22.03
C PHE A 206 -5.01 6.48 21.65
N GLY A 207 -4.41 5.63 22.49
CA GLY A 207 -3.13 4.99 22.18
C GLY A 207 -3.22 4.01 21.03
N LEU A 208 -4.31 3.24 20.95
CA LEU A 208 -4.56 2.36 19.80
C LEU A 208 -4.81 3.16 18.53
N ALA A 209 -5.69 4.15 18.56
CA ALA A 209 -6.02 4.95 17.38
C ALA A 209 -4.80 5.75 16.89
N GLY A 210 -4.09 6.43 17.79
CA GLY A 210 -2.91 7.22 17.46
C GLY A 210 -1.73 6.34 17.03
N GLY A 211 -1.49 5.24 17.74
CA GLY A 211 -0.45 4.27 17.40
C GLY A 211 -0.70 3.58 16.05
N LEU A 212 -1.95 3.18 15.78
CA LEU A 212 -2.35 2.62 14.49
C LEU A 212 -2.22 3.66 13.36
N GLY A 213 -2.62 4.91 13.60
CA GLY A 213 -2.45 5.99 12.64
C GLY A 213 -0.98 6.21 12.26
N MET A 214 -0.08 6.27 13.24
CA MET A 214 1.37 6.37 13.00
C MET A 214 1.92 5.16 12.25
N PHE A 215 1.49 3.96 12.61
CA PHE A 215 1.87 2.71 11.97
C PHE A 215 1.45 2.68 10.49
N LEU A 216 0.18 2.99 10.20
CA LEU A 216 -0.35 3.03 8.83
C LEU A 216 0.32 4.11 7.98
N TYR A 217 0.52 5.29 8.53
CA TYR A 217 1.21 6.38 7.84
C TYR A 217 2.68 6.02 7.58
N GLY A 218 3.36 5.41 8.55
CA GLY A 218 4.72 4.91 8.39
C GLY A 218 4.84 3.87 7.28
N MET A 219 3.90 2.91 7.22
CA MET A 219 3.83 1.91 6.14
C MET A 219 3.64 2.57 4.77
N THR A 220 2.73 3.52 4.66
CA THR A 220 2.47 4.24 3.40
C THR A 220 3.70 5.01 2.95
N LEU A 221 4.31 5.77 3.85
CA LEU A 221 5.50 6.58 3.55
C LEU A 221 6.70 5.72 3.13
N GLY A 222 6.95 4.62 3.85
CA GLY A 222 8.00 3.66 3.53
C GLY A 222 7.78 2.98 2.17
N ALA A 223 6.55 2.56 1.89
CA ALA A 223 6.17 1.95 0.62
C ALA A 223 6.31 2.93 -0.56
N GLU A 224 5.88 4.19 -0.41
CA GLU A 224 6.06 5.22 -1.44
C GLU A 224 7.54 5.50 -1.72
N GLY A 225 8.37 5.58 -0.67
CA GLY A 225 9.81 5.76 -0.82
C GLY A 225 10.45 4.63 -1.62
N LEU A 226 10.11 3.37 -1.31
CA LEU A 226 10.58 2.18 -2.03
C LEU A 226 10.10 2.19 -3.49
N GLN A 227 8.82 2.51 -3.74
CA GLN A 227 8.26 2.61 -5.10
C GLN A 227 8.95 3.69 -5.94
N LYS A 228 9.22 4.88 -5.35
CA LYS A 228 9.92 5.98 -6.01
C LYS A 228 11.37 5.60 -6.39
N ILE A 229 12.06 4.82 -5.55
CA ILE A 229 13.42 4.30 -5.86
C ILE A 229 13.36 3.21 -6.94
N ALA A 230 12.38 2.31 -6.87
CA ALA A 230 12.22 1.21 -7.83
C ALA A 230 11.82 1.69 -9.24
N GLY A 231 11.03 2.75 -9.32
CA GLY A 231 10.67 3.49 -10.54
C GLY A 231 10.38 2.64 -11.77
N ARG A 232 11.01 2.97 -12.90
CA ARG A 232 10.85 2.30 -14.21
C ARG A 232 11.20 0.81 -14.23
N ARG A 233 12.04 0.32 -13.31
CA ARG A 233 12.45 -1.09 -13.26
C ARG A 233 11.29 -2.02 -12.95
N MET A 234 10.31 -1.55 -12.18
CA MET A 234 9.14 -2.35 -11.81
C MET A 234 8.29 -2.77 -13.02
N LYS A 235 8.08 -1.84 -13.98
CA LYS A 235 7.35 -2.13 -15.23
C LYS A 235 8.10 -3.13 -16.12
N ALA A 236 9.44 -3.00 -16.18
CA ALA A 236 10.28 -3.92 -16.94
C ALA A 236 10.28 -5.33 -16.32
N ILE A 237 10.31 -5.42 -14.98
CA ILE A 237 10.25 -6.70 -14.26
C ILE A 237 8.91 -7.41 -14.53
N LEU A 238 7.79 -6.72 -14.42
CA LEU A 238 6.47 -7.29 -14.66
C LEU A 238 6.26 -7.76 -16.11
N GLY A 239 6.78 -7.01 -17.09
CA GLY A 239 6.63 -7.36 -18.51
C GLY A 239 7.54 -8.48 -18.99
N ALA A 240 8.76 -8.59 -18.43
CA ALA A 240 9.78 -9.52 -18.93
C ALA A 240 9.72 -10.92 -18.30
N PHE A 241 9.20 -11.07 -17.07
CA PHE A 241 9.36 -12.28 -16.26
C PHE A 241 8.08 -13.10 -16.03
N THR A 242 7.04 -12.92 -16.82
CA THR A 242 5.79 -13.70 -16.69
C THR A 242 5.67 -14.85 -17.70
N SER A 243 6.76 -15.21 -18.37
CA SER A 243 6.79 -16.26 -19.41
C SER A 243 6.64 -17.69 -18.85
N SER A 244 6.94 -17.91 -17.57
CA SER A 244 6.74 -19.20 -16.89
C SER A 244 6.10 -18.98 -15.51
N THR A 245 5.40 -20.00 -15.00
CA THR A 245 4.73 -19.95 -13.68
C THR A 245 5.71 -19.61 -12.55
N TRP A 246 6.91 -20.19 -12.55
CA TRP A 246 7.93 -19.96 -11.52
C TRP A 246 8.48 -18.52 -11.56
N LEU A 247 8.74 -18.01 -12.77
CA LEU A 247 9.15 -16.62 -12.93
C LEU A 247 8.03 -15.66 -12.55
N GLY A 248 6.78 -16.00 -12.85
CA GLY A 248 5.61 -15.23 -12.40
C GLY A 248 5.51 -15.18 -10.87
N ILE A 249 5.70 -16.29 -10.17
CA ILE A 249 5.73 -16.33 -8.70
C ILE A 249 6.87 -15.46 -8.17
N LEU A 250 8.09 -15.62 -8.70
CA LEU A 250 9.23 -14.80 -8.29
C LEU A 250 8.98 -13.31 -8.52
N THR A 251 8.40 -12.97 -9.65
CA THR A 251 8.00 -11.58 -9.98
C THR A 251 7.01 -11.05 -8.96
N GLY A 252 5.99 -11.84 -8.60
CA GLY A 252 5.02 -11.48 -7.57
C GLY A 252 5.67 -11.22 -6.21
N VAL A 253 6.61 -12.09 -5.80
CA VAL A 253 7.39 -11.91 -4.56
C VAL A 253 8.15 -10.59 -4.59
N VAL A 254 8.95 -10.36 -5.62
CA VAL A 254 9.81 -9.17 -5.73
C VAL A 254 9.00 -7.89 -5.81
N VAL A 255 7.98 -7.86 -6.68
CA VAL A 255 7.13 -6.67 -6.83
C VAL A 255 6.42 -6.34 -5.53
N THR A 256 5.84 -7.33 -4.85
CA THR A 256 5.12 -7.09 -3.60
C THR A 256 6.06 -6.75 -2.45
N ALA A 257 7.25 -7.34 -2.38
CA ALA A 257 8.26 -6.94 -1.41
C ALA A 257 8.73 -5.48 -1.60
N ILE A 258 8.77 -4.99 -2.84
CA ILE A 258 9.09 -3.59 -3.14
C ILE A 258 7.90 -2.67 -2.86
N THR A 259 6.69 -3.05 -3.32
CA THR A 259 5.49 -2.22 -3.14
C THR A 259 4.96 -2.26 -1.72
N GLN A 260 5.38 -3.24 -0.93
CA GLN A 260 4.89 -3.52 0.44
C GLN A 260 3.36 -3.70 0.51
N SER A 261 2.73 -4.05 -0.63
CA SER A 261 1.28 -4.14 -0.75
C SER A 261 0.85 -5.16 -1.81
N SER A 262 0.30 -6.28 -1.38
CA SER A 262 -0.32 -7.27 -2.29
C SER A 262 -1.58 -6.71 -2.96
N SER A 263 -2.31 -5.82 -2.28
CA SER A 263 -3.46 -5.12 -2.87
C SER A 263 -3.04 -4.28 -4.06
N ALA A 264 -1.98 -3.47 -3.93
CA ALA A 264 -1.45 -2.67 -5.03
C ALA A 264 -0.98 -3.56 -6.19
N THR A 265 -0.30 -4.68 -5.89
CA THR A 265 0.10 -5.65 -6.90
C THR A 265 -1.13 -6.24 -7.62
N THR A 266 -2.18 -6.63 -6.89
CA THR A 266 -3.42 -7.17 -7.49
C THR A 266 -4.13 -6.13 -8.36
N VAL A 267 -4.22 -4.87 -7.91
CA VAL A 267 -4.80 -3.77 -8.70
C VAL A 267 -4.01 -3.55 -10.00
N MET A 268 -2.67 -3.60 -9.94
CA MET A 268 -1.84 -3.55 -11.14
C MET A 268 -2.13 -4.71 -12.10
N LEU A 269 -2.30 -5.93 -11.58
CA LEU A 269 -2.65 -7.10 -12.42
C LEU A 269 -4.01 -6.92 -13.07
N VAL A 270 -5.04 -6.45 -12.33
CA VAL A 270 -6.35 -6.10 -12.89
C VAL A 270 -6.19 -5.08 -14.02
N GLY A 271 -5.38 -4.04 -13.83
CA GLY A 271 -5.06 -3.04 -14.84
C GLY A 271 -4.35 -3.63 -16.06
N PHE A 272 -3.36 -4.52 -15.89
CA PHE A 272 -2.63 -5.14 -17.00
C PHE A 272 -3.50 -6.11 -17.80
N VAL A 273 -4.36 -6.87 -17.15
CA VAL A 273 -5.32 -7.74 -17.86
C VAL A 273 -6.37 -6.91 -18.58
N ASN A 274 -6.87 -5.85 -17.95
CA ASN A 274 -7.76 -4.90 -18.60
C ASN A 274 -7.12 -4.26 -19.83
N ALA A 275 -5.82 -4.07 -19.79
CA ALA A 275 -4.97 -3.57 -20.85
C ALA A 275 -4.55 -4.63 -21.88
N SER A 276 -4.98 -5.88 -21.74
CA SER A 276 -4.57 -7.01 -22.58
C SER A 276 -3.04 -7.27 -22.63
N LEU A 277 -2.32 -6.87 -21.57
CA LEU A 277 -0.89 -7.09 -21.45
C LEU A 277 -0.53 -8.37 -20.73
N MET A 278 -1.44 -8.90 -19.96
CA MET A 278 -1.30 -10.16 -19.24
C MET A 278 -2.56 -10.99 -19.45
N THR A 279 -2.34 -12.29 -19.49
CA THR A 279 -3.42 -13.29 -19.53
C THR A 279 -3.82 -13.67 -18.11
N LEU A 280 -5.04 -14.20 -17.92
CA LEU A 280 -5.52 -14.70 -16.64
C LEU A 280 -4.58 -15.72 -15.98
N PRO A 281 -4.01 -16.72 -16.72
CA PRO A 281 -3.01 -17.61 -16.15
C PRO A 281 -1.79 -16.89 -15.59
N GLN A 282 -1.20 -15.95 -16.32
CA GLN A 282 -0.03 -15.22 -15.84
C GLN A 282 -0.32 -14.46 -14.54
N THR A 283 -1.54 -13.96 -14.34
CA THR A 283 -1.89 -13.25 -13.10
C THR A 283 -1.94 -14.16 -11.89
N LEU A 284 -2.36 -15.43 -12.03
CA LEU A 284 -2.39 -16.36 -10.90
C LEU A 284 -0.99 -16.60 -10.32
N SER A 285 0.02 -16.79 -11.18
CA SER A 285 1.39 -16.98 -10.71
C SER A 285 1.91 -15.75 -9.94
N VAL A 286 1.61 -14.54 -10.42
CA VAL A 286 2.00 -13.31 -9.72
C VAL A 286 1.21 -13.13 -8.41
N ILE A 287 -0.08 -13.48 -8.36
CA ILE A 287 -0.89 -13.46 -7.13
C ILE A 287 -0.32 -14.43 -6.08
N MET A 288 0.06 -15.64 -6.48
CA MET A 288 0.74 -16.60 -5.61
C MET A 288 2.01 -16.01 -5.02
N GLY A 289 2.84 -15.40 -5.84
CA GLY A 289 4.07 -14.72 -5.40
C GLY A 289 3.79 -13.51 -4.51
N ALA A 290 2.77 -12.72 -4.81
CA ALA A 290 2.40 -11.54 -4.04
C ALA A 290 2.00 -11.89 -2.60
N ASN A 291 1.33 -13.02 -2.38
CA ASN A 291 1.01 -13.51 -1.05
C ASN A 291 2.28 -13.81 -0.22
N ILE A 292 3.32 -14.40 -0.83
CA ILE A 292 4.62 -14.60 -0.17
C ILE A 292 5.31 -13.25 0.03
N GLY A 293 5.32 -12.37 -0.98
CA GLY A 293 5.96 -11.06 -0.92
C GLY A 293 5.47 -10.18 0.25
N THR A 294 4.18 -10.24 0.58
CA THR A 294 3.59 -9.51 1.71
C THR A 294 4.19 -9.94 3.06
N THR A 295 4.67 -11.18 3.17
CA THR A 295 5.21 -11.69 4.45
C THR A 295 6.51 -11.00 4.84
N PHE A 296 7.28 -10.46 3.89
CA PHE A 296 8.50 -9.69 4.17
C PHE A 296 8.21 -8.47 5.03
N THR A 297 7.10 -7.79 4.80
CA THR A 297 6.66 -6.64 5.62
C THR A 297 6.48 -7.07 7.08
N VAL A 298 5.76 -8.18 7.29
CA VAL A 298 5.47 -8.68 8.64
C VAL A 298 6.74 -9.20 9.33
N GLN A 299 7.64 -9.83 8.59
CA GLN A 299 8.95 -10.24 9.12
C GLN A 299 9.76 -9.04 9.61
N LEU A 300 9.78 -7.94 8.85
CA LEU A 300 10.45 -6.71 9.28
C LEU A 300 9.81 -6.11 10.54
N ILE A 301 8.47 -6.12 10.61
CA ILE A 301 7.71 -5.62 11.77
C ILE A 301 8.00 -6.44 13.03
N ALA A 302 8.19 -7.75 12.89
CA ALA A 302 8.44 -8.66 14.01
C ALA A 302 9.86 -8.51 14.63
N PHE A 303 10.76 -7.75 14.00
CA PHE A 303 12.01 -7.34 14.63
C PHE A 303 11.73 -6.25 15.66
N ASP A 304 12.06 -6.50 16.93
CA ASP A 304 11.89 -5.50 17.99
C ASP A 304 13.05 -4.49 17.95
N ILE A 305 12.94 -3.50 17.08
CA ILE A 305 13.84 -2.34 17.02
C ILE A 305 13.16 -1.06 17.51
N SER A 306 12.12 -1.20 18.32
CA SER A 306 11.36 -0.08 18.89
C SER A 306 12.23 0.91 19.69
N HIS A 307 13.34 0.45 20.28
CA HIS A 307 14.31 1.32 20.96
C HIS A 307 14.99 2.34 20.02
N TRP A 308 15.15 1.99 18.74
CA TRP A 308 15.76 2.84 17.71
C TRP A 308 14.76 3.68 16.94
N ALA A 309 13.46 3.55 17.22
CA ALA A 309 12.39 4.18 16.46
C ALA A 309 12.55 5.72 16.36
N LEU A 310 12.83 6.38 17.49
CA LEU A 310 13.02 7.83 17.52
C LEU A 310 14.27 8.28 16.73
N LEU A 311 15.35 7.49 16.76
CA LEU A 311 16.52 7.77 15.95
C LEU A 311 16.22 7.64 14.46
N LEU A 312 15.49 6.58 14.07
CA LEU A 312 15.06 6.40 12.67
C LEU A 312 14.16 7.54 12.20
N ILE A 313 13.24 8.03 13.06
CA ILE A 313 12.41 9.20 12.75
C ILE A 313 13.29 10.44 12.53
N GLY A 314 14.24 10.72 13.42
CA GLY A 314 15.13 11.88 13.31
C GLY A 314 16.02 11.84 12.08
N VAL A 315 16.69 10.70 11.84
CA VAL A 315 17.54 10.49 10.66
C VAL A 315 16.73 10.52 9.38
N GLY A 316 15.59 9.85 9.35
CA GLY A 316 14.70 9.82 8.19
C GLY A 316 14.19 11.21 7.83
N PHE A 317 13.79 12.01 8.82
CA PHE A 317 13.40 13.40 8.62
C PHE A 317 14.54 14.25 8.06
N ALA A 318 15.76 14.11 8.59
CA ALA A 318 16.93 14.84 8.10
C ALA A 318 17.27 14.45 6.63
N LEU A 319 17.26 13.16 6.29
CA LEU A 319 17.47 12.68 4.92
C LEU A 319 16.40 13.19 3.95
N LYS A 320 15.13 13.28 4.39
CA LYS A 320 14.02 13.78 3.59
C LYS A 320 14.21 15.22 3.15
N GLN A 321 14.91 16.05 3.93
CA GLN A 321 15.20 17.45 3.59
C GLN A 321 16.29 17.60 2.51
N SER A 322 16.92 16.51 2.08
CA SER A 322 17.97 16.54 1.06
C SER A 322 17.45 17.00 -0.30
N SER A 323 18.23 17.86 -0.98
CA SER A 323 17.95 18.25 -2.36
C SER A 323 18.11 17.10 -3.37
N ASN A 324 18.86 16.05 -2.99
CA ASN A 324 19.00 14.84 -3.80
C ASN A 324 17.76 13.95 -3.63
N ARG A 325 17.03 13.72 -4.73
CA ARG A 325 15.79 12.92 -4.75
C ARG A 325 15.97 11.51 -4.19
N THR A 326 17.06 10.82 -4.54
CA THR A 326 17.33 9.47 -4.04
C THR A 326 17.52 9.46 -2.53
N THR A 327 18.26 10.43 -2.00
CA THR A 327 18.47 10.60 -0.56
C THR A 327 17.15 10.96 0.15
N SER A 328 16.33 11.83 -0.45
CA SER A 328 15.01 12.18 0.08
C SER A 328 14.07 10.96 0.13
N TYR A 329 14.07 10.11 -0.89
CA TYR A 329 13.29 8.85 -0.89
C TYR A 329 13.80 7.85 0.14
N ALA A 330 15.13 7.74 0.33
CA ALA A 330 15.70 6.97 1.43
C ALA A 330 15.27 7.53 2.79
N GLY A 331 15.13 8.86 2.89
CA GLY A 331 14.55 9.54 4.05
C GLY A 331 13.10 9.12 4.32
N ASP A 332 12.26 9.06 3.28
CA ASP A 332 10.87 8.58 3.39
C ASP A 332 10.82 7.13 3.92
N ILE A 333 11.70 6.25 3.42
CA ILE A 333 11.79 4.86 3.89
C ILE A 333 12.19 4.80 5.36
N THR A 334 13.26 5.50 5.74
CA THR A 334 13.79 5.48 7.10
C THR A 334 12.80 6.07 8.11
N LEU A 335 12.17 7.19 7.75
CA LEU A 335 11.12 7.84 8.55
C LEU A 335 9.90 6.92 8.68
N GLY A 336 9.50 6.27 7.57
CA GLY A 336 8.40 5.32 7.56
C GLY A 336 8.63 4.16 8.53
N PHE A 337 9.80 3.53 8.51
CA PHE A 337 10.16 2.48 9.47
C PHE A 337 10.17 3.00 10.92
N GLY A 338 10.72 4.18 11.16
CA GLY A 338 10.69 4.80 12.48
C GLY A 338 9.26 4.97 13.01
N LEU A 339 8.34 5.45 12.18
CA LEU A 339 6.93 5.61 12.55
C LEU A 339 6.21 4.27 12.77
N ILE A 340 6.52 3.23 11.98
CA ILE A 340 5.98 1.88 12.19
C ILE A 340 6.34 1.38 13.60
N PHE A 341 7.63 1.39 13.96
CA PHE A 341 8.08 0.88 15.26
C PHE A 341 7.63 1.76 16.41
N TYR A 342 7.58 3.07 16.24
CA TYR A 342 7.08 3.95 17.29
C TYR A 342 5.56 3.80 17.48
N GLY A 343 4.79 3.67 16.41
CA GLY A 343 3.35 3.38 16.46
C GLY A 343 3.06 2.05 17.18
N MET A 344 3.84 0.99 16.89
CA MET A 344 3.74 -0.28 17.61
C MET A 344 4.04 -0.14 19.09
N LYS A 345 5.08 0.63 19.46
CA LYS A 345 5.41 0.90 20.86
C LYS A 345 4.28 1.62 21.58
N VAL A 346 3.66 2.61 20.95
CA VAL A 346 2.51 3.34 21.52
C VAL A 346 1.33 2.40 21.72
N MET A 347 0.96 1.60 20.71
CA MET A 347 -0.10 0.59 20.84
C MET A 347 0.21 -0.41 21.96
N SER A 348 1.43 -0.95 21.98
CA SER A 348 1.88 -1.91 22.98
C SER A 348 1.76 -1.37 24.41
N THR A 349 2.16 -0.12 24.63
CA THR A 349 2.05 0.53 25.94
C THR A 349 0.60 0.76 26.33
N ALA A 350 -0.24 1.24 25.41
CA ALA A 350 -1.65 1.48 25.65
C ALA A 350 -2.43 0.20 25.99
N MET A 351 -2.02 -0.94 25.43
CA MET A 351 -2.68 -2.24 25.64
C MET A 351 -2.23 -2.98 26.92
N SER A 352 -1.22 -2.47 27.62
CA SER A 352 -0.72 -3.11 28.83
C SER A 352 -1.81 -3.50 29.84
N PRO A 353 -2.84 -2.66 30.15
CA PRO A 353 -3.92 -3.01 31.09
C PRO A 353 -4.78 -4.19 30.66
N LEU A 354 -4.91 -4.44 29.33
CA LEU A 354 -5.76 -5.53 28.81
C LEU A 354 -5.26 -6.92 29.21
N ARG A 355 -3.97 -7.09 29.49
CA ARG A 355 -3.39 -8.39 29.90
C ARG A 355 -4.07 -8.97 31.16
N SER A 356 -4.51 -8.10 32.03
CA SER A 356 -5.10 -8.50 33.33
C SER A 356 -6.60 -8.29 33.36
N PHE A 357 -7.23 -7.82 32.31
CA PHE A 357 -8.66 -7.57 32.24
C PHE A 357 -9.43 -8.88 31.98
N PRO A 358 -10.23 -9.40 32.95
CA PRO A 358 -10.82 -10.75 32.91
C PRO A 358 -11.71 -10.94 31.65
N ALA A 359 -12.61 -9.99 31.36
CA ALA A 359 -13.50 -10.09 30.21
C ALA A 359 -12.75 -10.14 28.85
N PHE A 360 -11.54 -9.56 28.79
CA PHE A 360 -10.70 -9.65 27.59
C PHE A 360 -10.07 -11.05 27.47
N LYS A 361 -9.63 -11.64 28.59
CA LYS A 361 -9.13 -13.02 28.60
C LYS A 361 -10.20 -14.01 28.15
N GLU A 362 -11.44 -13.88 28.67
CA GLU A 362 -12.57 -14.72 28.26
C GLU A 362 -12.89 -14.57 26.77
N LEU A 363 -12.82 -13.35 26.22
CA LEU A 363 -12.97 -13.11 24.80
C LEU A 363 -11.91 -13.83 23.99
N LEU A 364 -10.63 -13.79 24.41
CA LEU A 364 -9.53 -14.45 23.72
C LEU A 364 -9.66 -15.98 23.77
N ILE A 365 -10.07 -16.55 24.89
CA ILE A 365 -10.38 -17.98 25.02
C ILE A 365 -11.51 -18.35 24.05
N SER A 366 -12.57 -17.54 23.98
CA SER A 366 -13.67 -17.76 23.04
C SER A 366 -13.21 -17.75 21.58
N ILE A 367 -12.32 -16.82 21.21
CA ILE A 367 -11.76 -16.74 19.84
C ILE A 367 -10.93 -17.99 19.51
N SER A 368 -10.17 -18.52 20.47
CA SER A 368 -9.38 -19.75 20.27
C SER A 368 -10.27 -20.97 20.01
N HIS A 369 -11.43 -21.06 20.66
CA HIS A 369 -12.35 -22.18 20.48
C HIS A 369 -13.18 -22.12 19.19
N TYR A 370 -13.31 -20.95 18.58
CA TYR A 370 -14.13 -20.76 17.36
C TYR A 370 -13.31 -20.12 16.22
N PRO A 371 -12.40 -20.88 15.57
CA PRO A 371 -11.51 -20.33 14.55
C PRO A 371 -12.24 -19.72 13.34
N ILE A 372 -13.43 -20.23 12.98
CA ILE A 372 -14.24 -19.65 11.90
C ILE A 372 -14.69 -18.22 12.23
N THR A 373 -15.11 -17.96 13.47
CA THR A 373 -15.51 -16.60 13.89
C THR A 373 -14.32 -15.65 13.89
N ALA A 374 -13.13 -16.14 14.25
CA ALA A 374 -11.89 -15.39 14.16
C ALA A 374 -11.54 -15.03 12.71
N ILE A 375 -11.65 -16.00 11.78
CA ILE A 375 -11.45 -15.78 10.33
C ILE A 375 -12.42 -14.69 9.82
N LEU A 376 -13.73 -14.82 10.11
CA LEU A 376 -14.74 -13.87 9.66
C LEU A 376 -14.54 -12.48 10.27
N GLY A 377 -14.21 -12.39 11.54
CA GLY A 377 -13.94 -11.12 12.21
C GLY A 377 -12.72 -10.41 11.64
N SER A 378 -11.62 -11.13 11.43
CA SER A 378 -10.41 -10.59 10.81
C SER A 378 -10.62 -10.24 9.33
N MET A 379 -11.39 -11.05 8.59
CA MET A 379 -11.78 -10.76 7.22
C MET A 379 -12.54 -9.43 7.12
N LEU A 380 -13.55 -9.24 7.96
CA LEU A 380 -14.33 -8.00 8.01
C LEU A 380 -13.46 -6.80 8.39
N PHE A 381 -12.64 -6.94 9.44
CA PHE A 381 -11.72 -5.90 9.90
C PHE A 381 -10.73 -5.50 8.80
N THR A 382 -10.13 -6.48 8.11
CA THR A 382 -9.18 -6.23 7.03
C THR A 382 -9.86 -5.63 5.80
N SER A 383 -11.11 -6.00 5.51
CA SER A 383 -11.88 -5.39 4.41
C SER A 383 -12.15 -3.90 4.64
N LEU A 384 -12.32 -3.49 5.90
CA LEU A 384 -12.48 -2.08 6.28
C LEU A 384 -11.16 -1.30 6.18
N ILE A 385 -10.06 -1.88 6.69
CA ILE A 385 -8.73 -1.25 6.65
C ILE A 385 -8.08 -1.36 5.27
N GLN A 386 -8.48 -2.35 4.46
CA GLN A 386 -7.93 -2.66 3.12
C GLN A 386 -6.43 -2.99 3.12
N SER A 387 -5.89 -3.43 4.25
CA SER A 387 -4.47 -3.75 4.41
C SER A 387 -4.27 -4.96 5.32
N SER A 388 -3.90 -6.12 4.73
CA SER A 388 -3.52 -7.30 5.53
C SER A 388 -2.25 -7.08 6.32
N GLY A 389 -1.28 -6.32 5.79
CA GLY A 389 -0.06 -5.99 6.52
C GLY A 389 -0.33 -5.22 7.81
N ALA A 390 -1.29 -4.28 7.79
CA ALA A 390 -1.72 -3.55 8.97
C ALA A 390 -2.43 -4.46 9.99
N THR A 391 -3.36 -5.30 9.52
CA THR A 391 -4.08 -6.25 10.38
C THR A 391 -3.12 -7.23 11.02
N ILE A 392 -2.20 -7.83 10.24
CA ILE A 392 -1.24 -8.80 10.77
C ILE A 392 -0.20 -8.11 11.66
N GLY A 393 0.19 -6.87 11.36
CA GLY A 393 1.02 -6.05 12.24
C GLY A 393 0.38 -5.84 13.62
N LEU A 394 -0.93 -5.59 13.68
CA LEU A 394 -1.68 -5.50 14.92
C LEU A 394 -1.71 -6.86 15.66
N ILE A 395 -1.89 -7.97 14.94
CA ILE A 395 -1.83 -9.32 15.52
C ILE A 395 -0.43 -9.59 16.11
N VAL A 396 0.65 -9.19 15.43
CA VAL A 396 2.03 -9.27 15.93
C VAL A 396 2.20 -8.50 17.24
N VAL A 397 1.63 -7.29 17.32
CA VAL A 397 1.66 -6.49 18.55
C VAL A 397 0.90 -7.20 19.69
N PHE A 398 -0.29 -7.75 19.41
CA PHE A 398 -1.08 -8.48 20.41
C PHE A 398 -0.35 -9.73 20.92
N ALA A 399 0.25 -10.50 20.01
CA ALA A 399 1.05 -11.68 20.38
C ALA A 399 2.30 -11.28 21.16
N GLY A 400 3.02 -10.23 20.76
CA GLY A 400 4.18 -9.71 21.48
C GLY A 400 3.86 -9.22 22.89
N GLN A 401 2.60 -8.82 23.13
CA GLN A 401 2.09 -8.48 24.46
C GLN A 401 1.58 -9.70 25.25
N GLY A 402 1.60 -10.91 24.66
CA GLY A 402 1.03 -12.10 25.27
C GLY A 402 -0.50 -12.05 25.38
N LEU A 403 -1.16 -11.19 24.62
CA LEU A 403 -2.61 -11.06 24.60
C LEU A 403 -3.29 -12.16 23.80
N ILE A 404 -2.64 -12.66 22.75
CA ILE A 404 -3.12 -13.78 21.92
C ILE A 404 -2.05 -14.86 21.82
N SER A 405 -2.48 -16.11 21.76
CA SER A 405 -1.62 -17.26 21.46
C SER A 405 -1.40 -17.41 19.97
N LEU A 406 -0.44 -18.23 19.57
CA LEU A 406 -0.19 -18.55 18.17
C LEU A 406 -1.41 -19.22 17.51
N ASP A 407 -2.10 -20.12 18.26
CA ASP A 407 -3.32 -20.80 17.78
C ASP A 407 -4.45 -19.81 17.46
N SER A 408 -4.60 -18.75 18.27
CA SER A 408 -5.57 -17.69 18.01
C SER A 408 -5.14 -16.76 16.86
N ALA A 409 -3.84 -16.57 16.67
CA ALA A 409 -3.30 -15.70 15.63
C ALA A 409 -3.45 -16.27 14.23
N ILE A 410 -3.31 -17.59 14.05
CA ILE A 410 -3.39 -18.27 12.74
C ILE A 410 -4.74 -18.03 12.04
N PRO A 411 -5.91 -18.27 12.66
CA PRO A 411 -7.21 -17.96 12.04
C PRO A 411 -7.36 -16.48 11.65
N LEU A 412 -6.83 -15.57 12.48
CA LEU A 412 -6.87 -14.14 12.18
C LEU A 412 -6.02 -13.79 10.96
N ILE A 413 -4.85 -14.42 10.78
CA ILE A 413 -4.00 -14.27 9.58
C ILE A 413 -4.75 -14.73 8.33
N LEU A 414 -5.39 -15.91 8.39
CA LEU A 414 -6.14 -16.46 7.26
C LEU A 414 -7.31 -15.54 6.86
N GLY A 415 -8.04 -15.00 7.83
CA GLY A 415 -9.10 -14.02 7.61
C GLY A 415 -8.59 -12.73 6.97
N ALA A 416 -7.43 -12.23 7.40
CA ALA A 416 -6.82 -11.04 6.84
C ALA A 416 -6.48 -11.20 5.34
N HIS A 417 -6.04 -12.38 4.91
CA HIS A 417 -5.77 -12.67 3.50
C HIS A 417 -7.03 -12.59 2.63
N ILE A 418 -8.17 -13.09 3.11
CA ILE A 418 -9.45 -13.01 2.38
C ILE A 418 -9.94 -11.56 2.36
N GLY A 419 -9.89 -10.86 3.49
CA GLY A 419 -10.38 -9.49 3.60
C GLY A 419 -9.72 -8.51 2.65
N THR A 420 -8.42 -8.71 2.37
CA THR A 420 -7.67 -7.86 1.45
C THR A 420 -8.14 -7.97 0.00
N CYS A 421 -8.82 -9.06 -0.39
CA CYS A 421 -9.30 -9.26 -1.76
C CYS A 421 -10.36 -8.23 -2.19
N ILE A 422 -11.03 -7.58 -1.24
CA ILE A 422 -12.02 -6.54 -1.52
C ILE A 422 -11.44 -5.38 -2.34
N THR A 423 -10.18 -5.02 -2.11
CA THR A 423 -9.49 -3.94 -2.84
C THR A 423 -9.39 -4.25 -4.34
N GLY A 424 -8.97 -5.49 -4.68
CA GLY A 424 -8.90 -5.94 -6.07
C GLY A 424 -10.29 -6.00 -6.72
N TRP A 425 -11.32 -6.35 -5.94
CA TRP A 425 -12.70 -6.38 -6.44
C TRP A 425 -13.25 -4.99 -6.74
N ILE A 426 -13.00 -4.02 -5.85
CA ILE A 426 -13.36 -2.61 -6.07
C ILE A 426 -12.66 -2.07 -7.32
N ALA A 427 -11.36 -2.37 -7.50
CA ALA A 427 -10.58 -1.98 -8.66
C ALA A 427 -11.12 -2.57 -9.99
N ALA A 428 -11.76 -3.72 -9.93
CA ALA A 428 -12.36 -4.38 -11.09
C ALA A 428 -13.77 -3.89 -11.42
N LEU A 429 -14.39 -3.03 -10.59
CA LEU A 429 -15.69 -2.44 -10.88
C LEU A 429 -15.59 -1.57 -12.15
N GLY A 430 -16.39 -1.87 -13.14
CA GLY A 430 -16.35 -1.17 -14.42
C GLY A 430 -15.26 -1.64 -15.40
N ALA A 431 -14.34 -2.52 -15.00
CA ALA A 431 -13.33 -3.10 -15.89
C ALA A 431 -13.87 -4.19 -16.81
N SER A 432 -13.05 -4.63 -17.77
CA SER A 432 -13.37 -5.73 -18.70
C SER A 432 -13.57 -7.06 -17.96
N LEU A 433 -14.26 -8.01 -18.60
CA LEU A 433 -14.52 -9.32 -18.00
C LEU A 433 -13.24 -10.07 -17.59
N PRO A 434 -12.17 -10.12 -18.41
CA PRO A 434 -10.89 -10.72 -17.98
C PRO A 434 -10.31 -10.05 -16.73
N ALA A 435 -10.44 -8.74 -16.59
CA ALA A 435 -9.97 -8.01 -15.42
C ALA A 435 -10.81 -8.36 -14.16
N LYS A 436 -12.13 -8.51 -14.29
CA LYS A 436 -13.00 -9.01 -13.23
C LYS A 436 -12.66 -10.44 -12.83
N LYS A 437 -12.37 -11.30 -13.82
CA LYS A 437 -11.87 -12.66 -13.57
C LYS A 437 -10.58 -12.66 -12.76
N THR A 438 -9.67 -11.71 -12.99
CA THR A 438 -8.43 -11.56 -12.21
C THR A 438 -8.69 -11.21 -10.74
N ALA A 439 -9.63 -10.29 -10.48
CA ALA A 439 -10.03 -9.98 -9.10
C ALA A 439 -10.69 -11.17 -8.40
N LEU A 440 -11.61 -11.89 -9.11
CA LEU A 440 -12.23 -13.10 -8.61
C LEU A 440 -11.20 -14.20 -8.35
N LEU A 441 -10.22 -14.36 -9.22
CA LEU A 441 -9.14 -15.33 -9.08
C LEU A 441 -8.36 -15.12 -7.77
N ASN A 442 -8.09 -13.87 -7.39
CA ASN A 442 -7.48 -13.56 -6.10
C ASN A 442 -8.35 -13.98 -4.92
N VAL A 443 -9.68 -13.77 -4.99
CA VAL A 443 -10.63 -14.23 -3.97
C VAL A 443 -10.62 -15.75 -3.88
N VAL A 444 -10.80 -16.44 -5.01
CA VAL A 444 -10.83 -17.91 -5.09
C VAL A 444 -9.54 -18.51 -4.52
N TYR A 445 -8.38 -17.99 -4.92
CA TYR A 445 -7.08 -18.46 -4.42
C TYR A 445 -6.95 -18.32 -2.90
N ASN A 446 -7.34 -17.17 -2.32
CA ASN A 446 -7.25 -16.96 -0.87
C ASN A 446 -8.29 -17.77 -0.09
N MET A 447 -9.50 -17.93 -0.62
CA MET A 447 -10.52 -18.81 -0.02
C MET A 447 -10.09 -20.28 -0.02
N LEU A 448 -9.64 -20.80 -1.16
CA LEU A 448 -9.13 -22.18 -1.25
C LEU A 448 -7.94 -22.38 -0.31
N GLY A 449 -7.03 -21.41 -0.26
CA GLY A 449 -5.91 -21.42 0.67
C GLY A 449 -6.35 -21.50 2.12
N THR A 450 -7.39 -20.77 2.51
CA THR A 450 -7.94 -20.84 3.88
C THR A 450 -8.59 -22.18 4.15
N VAL A 451 -9.35 -22.73 3.20
CA VAL A 451 -10.00 -24.05 3.34
C VAL A 451 -8.99 -25.17 3.58
N ILE A 452 -7.81 -25.12 2.93
CA ILE A 452 -6.74 -26.10 3.15
C ILE A 452 -6.26 -26.10 4.61
N PHE A 453 -6.25 -24.94 5.27
CA PHE A 453 -5.79 -24.82 6.65
C PHE A 453 -6.87 -25.16 7.70
N LEU A 454 -8.17 -25.21 7.34
CA LEU A 454 -9.25 -25.51 8.30
C LEU A 454 -9.04 -26.81 9.08
N PRO A 455 -8.64 -27.96 8.49
CA PRO A 455 -8.41 -29.20 9.26
C PRO A 455 -7.30 -29.05 10.31
N PHE A 456 -6.29 -28.22 10.05
CA PHE A 456 -5.16 -28.00 10.95
C PHE A 456 -5.49 -27.02 12.10
N LEU A 457 -6.67 -26.37 12.06
CA LEU A 457 -7.18 -25.53 13.14
C LEU A 457 -8.06 -26.30 14.13
N TYR A 458 -8.42 -27.55 13.80
CA TYR A 458 -9.28 -28.44 14.59
C TYR A 458 -8.55 -29.76 14.94
N ASP A 459 -7.38 -29.69 15.57
CA ASP A 459 -6.63 -30.79 16.19
C ASP A 459 -6.14 -31.97 15.31
N TRP A 460 -6.11 -31.86 13.99
CA TRP A 460 -5.64 -32.96 13.13
C TRP A 460 -4.11 -33.08 13.05
N ALA A 461 -3.41 -32.02 13.15
CA ALA A 461 -1.98 -31.85 13.40
C ALA A 461 -1.78 -30.34 13.63
N SER A 462 -1.30 -29.93 14.78
CA SER A 462 -1.22 -28.52 15.10
C SER A 462 -0.27 -27.78 14.13
N PHE A 463 -0.84 -26.92 13.29
CA PHE A 463 -0.02 -26.04 12.44
C PHE A 463 0.82 -25.09 13.32
N ALA A 464 0.32 -24.74 14.51
CA ALA A 464 1.06 -23.95 15.48
C ALA A 464 2.31 -24.71 15.98
N ASP A 465 2.25 -26.02 16.21
CA ASP A 465 3.42 -26.82 16.59
C ASP A 465 4.47 -26.85 15.48
N LEU A 466 4.05 -26.96 14.22
CA LEU A 466 4.95 -26.87 13.07
C LEU A 466 5.64 -25.51 13.02
N VAL A 467 4.90 -24.43 13.23
CA VAL A 467 5.47 -23.05 13.26
C VAL A 467 6.44 -22.92 14.43
N ALA A 468 6.08 -23.39 15.62
CA ALA A 468 6.94 -23.34 16.80
C ALA A 468 8.23 -24.14 16.57
N TRP A 469 8.12 -25.35 15.99
CA TRP A 469 9.29 -26.16 15.64
C TRP A 469 10.21 -25.48 14.64
N CYS A 470 9.67 -24.87 13.57
CA CYS A 470 10.43 -24.11 12.59
C CYS A 470 11.07 -22.85 13.19
N SER A 471 10.45 -22.27 14.20
CA SER A 471 10.89 -21.02 14.83
C SER A 471 11.95 -21.23 15.92
N ALA A 472 11.96 -22.39 16.55
CA ALA A 472 12.85 -22.73 17.69
C ALA A 472 14.35 -22.45 17.45
N PRO A 473 14.96 -22.76 16.28
CA PRO A 473 16.37 -22.49 16.01
C PRO A 473 16.73 -21.00 15.99
N PHE A 474 15.76 -20.12 15.81
CA PHE A 474 15.97 -18.68 15.62
C PHE A 474 15.65 -17.84 16.87
N GLY A 475 15.42 -18.46 18.02
CA GLY A 475 15.08 -17.76 19.26
C GLY A 475 13.74 -17.03 19.15
N ALA A 476 12.66 -17.77 18.96
CA ALA A 476 11.35 -17.21 18.65
C ALA A 476 10.74 -16.46 19.83
N THR A 477 10.35 -15.21 19.59
CA THR A 477 9.40 -14.49 20.44
C THR A 477 8.00 -14.70 19.89
N PRO A 478 6.92 -14.54 20.69
CA PRO A 478 5.54 -14.69 20.21
C PRO A 478 5.23 -13.83 18.97
N ALA A 479 5.77 -12.62 18.92
CA ALA A 479 5.65 -11.73 17.76
C ALA A 479 6.28 -12.33 16.48
N ARG A 480 7.47 -12.96 16.62
CA ARG A 480 8.18 -13.61 15.52
C ARG A 480 7.51 -14.91 15.10
N GLU A 481 6.94 -15.67 16.03
CA GLU A 481 6.16 -16.87 15.71
C GLU A 481 4.96 -16.54 14.83
N VAL A 482 4.25 -15.46 15.11
CA VAL A 482 3.15 -14.96 14.27
C VAL A 482 3.65 -14.58 12.87
N ALA A 483 4.78 -13.89 12.77
CA ALA A 483 5.37 -13.56 11.47
C ALA A 483 5.81 -14.82 10.68
N ASN A 484 6.36 -15.80 11.36
CA ASN A 484 6.73 -17.08 10.78
C ASN A 484 5.51 -17.90 10.36
N ALA A 485 4.43 -17.89 11.15
CA ALA A 485 3.15 -18.49 10.80
C ALA A 485 2.58 -17.88 9.52
N HIS A 486 2.65 -16.55 9.38
CA HIS A 486 2.24 -15.86 8.17
C HIS A 486 3.08 -16.27 6.96
N MET A 487 4.41 -16.31 7.09
CA MET A 487 5.30 -16.71 6.00
C MET A 487 5.11 -18.18 5.62
N LEU A 488 5.04 -19.07 6.60
CA LEU A 488 4.87 -20.49 6.38
C LEU A 488 3.51 -20.81 5.75
N SER A 489 2.42 -20.18 6.24
CA SER A 489 1.08 -20.37 5.68
C SER A 489 1.00 -19.87 4.22
N ALA A 490 1.59 -18.71 3.91
CA ALA A 490 1.63 -18.19 2.54
C ALA A 490 2.42 -19.13 1.60
N THR A 491 3.57 -19.63 2.07
CA THR A 491 4.42 -20.54 1.27
C THR A 491 3.76 -21.89 1.06
N LEU A 492 3.23 -22.50 2.13
CA LEU A 492 2.54 -23.81 2.05
C LEU A 492 1.28 -23.71 1.18
N LYS A 493 0.56 -22.60 1.23
CA LYS A 493 -0.59 -22.33 0.36
C LYS A 493 -0.19 -22.35 -1.11
N VAL A 494 0.94 -21.72 -1.47
CA VAL A 494 1.46 -21.75 -2.85
C VAL A 494 1.82 -23.18 -3.23
N VAL A 495 2.57 -23.91 -2.41
CA VAL A 495 2.99 -25.29 -2.68
C VAL A 495 1.79 -26.23 -2.84
N ALA A 496 0.79 -26.10 -1.97
CA ALA A 496 -0.41 -26.94 -1.99
C ALA A 496 -1.33 -26.65 -3.19
N LEU A 497 -1.45 -25.39 -3.60
CA LEU A 497 -2.35 -24.98 -4.69
C LEU A 497 -1.70 -25.01 -6.08
N LEU A 498 -0.36 -25.02 -6.17
CA LEU A 498 0.37 -25.05 -7.43
C LEU A 498 -0.01 -26.23 -8.34
N PRO A 499 -0.19 -27.48 -7.84
CA PRO A 499 -0.64 -28.60 -8.66
C PRO A 499 -2.06 -28.45 -9.23
N PHE A 500 -2.86 -27.56 -8.64
CA PHE A 500 -4.25 -27.29 -9.05
C PHE A 500 -4.38 -26.00 -9.87
N TYR A 501 -3.28 -25.47 -10.36
CA TYR A 501 -3.18 -24.17 -11.06
C TYR A 501 -4.24 -24.01 -12.15
N ASP A 502 -4.32 -24.94 -13.10
CA ASP A 502 -5.28 -24.90 -14.20
C ASP A 502 -6.74 -25.07 -13.72
N ARG A 503 -6.94 -25.86 -12.66
CA ARG A 503 -8.28 -26.05 -12.07
C ARG A 503 -8.79 -24.79 -11.35
N ILE A 504 -7.90 -24.03 -10.72
CA ILE A 504 -8.25 -22.75 -10.09
C ILE A 504 -8.67 -21.75 -11.16
N ILE A 505 -7.98 -21.71 -12.30
CA ILE A 505 -8.34 -20.86 -13.43
C ILE A 505 -9.71 -21.30 -13.99
N ALA A 506 -9.89 -22.59 -14.27
CA ALA A 506 -11.15 -23.13 -14.78
C ALA A 506 -12.34 -22.87 -13.83
N LEU A 507 -12.12 -23.01 -12.51
CA LEU A 507 -13.11 -22.66 -11.50
C LEU A 507 -13.48 -21.17 -11.56
N THR A 508 -12.50 -20.31 -11.72
CA THR A 508 -12.73 -18.85 -11.84
C THR A 508 -13.51 -18.50 -13.12
N GLU A 509 -13.21 -19.17 -14.23
CA GLU A 509 -13.91 -19.00 -15.51
C GLU A 509 -15.34 -19.55 -15.44
N TRP A 510 -15.55 -20.65 -14.73
CA TRP A 510 -16.89 -21.20 -14.49
C TRP A 510 -17.75 -20.30 -13.59
N LEU A 511 -17.16 -19.72 -12.55
CA LEU A 511 -17.86 -18.78 -11.65
C LEU A 511 -18.25 -17.48 -12.35
N LEU A 512 -17.48 -17.05 -13.35
CA LEU A 512 -17.73 -15.83 -14.12
C LEU A 512 -17.60 -16.15 -15.62
N PRO A 513 -18.64 -16.82 -16.20
CA PRO A 513 -18.62 -17.23 -17.61
C PRO A 513 -18.66 -16.02 -18.56
N GLU A 514 -18.14 -16.20 -19.76
CA GLU A 514 -18.27 -15.21 -20.81
C GLU A 514 -19.71 -15.18 -21.32
N PRO A 515 -20.37 -14.02 -21.33
CA PRO A 515 -21.67 -13.89 -21.97
C PRO A 515 -21.48 -14.17 -23.48
N GLY A 516 -22.31 -15.07 -24.01
CA GLY A 516 -22.26 -15.43 -25.44
C GLY A 516 -22.51 -14.22 -26.33
N LYS A 517 -21.62 -14.00 -27.31
CA LYS A 517 -21.51 -12.95 -28.34
C LYS A 517 -21.66 -11.49 -27.87
N PRO A 518 -20.76 -10.61 -28.29
CA PRO A 518 -20.78 -9.23 -27.85
C PRO A 518 -21.96 -8.48 -28.46
N GLU A 519 -22.92 -8.11 -27.62
CA GLU A 519 -23.72 -6.91 -27.86
C GLU A 519 -22.79 -5.71 -27.99
N GLU A 520 -23.11 -4.79 -28.90
CA GLU A 520 -22.37 -3.55 -29.14
C GLU A 520 -21.99 -2.88 -27.81
N GLN A 521 -20.69 -2.90 -27.52
CA GLN A 521 -20.20 -2.37 -26.25
C GLN A 521 -20.40 -0.86 -26.20
N PRO A 522 -21.02 -0.31 -25.12
CA PRO A 522 -21.13 1.12 -24.95
C PRO A 522 -19.74 1.77 -24.95
N LEU A 523 -19.68 3.03 -25.39
CA LEU A 523 -18.46 3.83 -25.40
C LEU A 523 -17.77 3.78 -24.04
N ARG A 524 -16.63 3.07 -23.95
CA ARG A 524 -15.86 2.87 -22.71
C ARG A 524 -14.36 3.03 -22.96
N THR A 525 -13.67 3.61 -21.97
CA THR A 525 -12.21 3.50 -21.89
C THR A 525 -11.84 2.08 -21.49
N LYS A 526 -10.75 1.56 -22.06
CA LYS A 526 -10.31 0.19 -21.81
C LYS A 526 -9.16 0.13 -20.81
N PHE A 527 -8.31 1.15 -20.80
CA PHE A 527 -7.03 1.12 -20.11
C PHE A 527 -6.93 2.16 -18.98
N LEU A 528 -7.81 3.18 -18.93
CA LEU A 528 -7.78 4.21 -17.90
C LEU A 528 -8.42 3.68 -16.62
N SER A 529 -7.65 3.65 -15.51
CA SER A 529 -8.10 3.28 -14.17
C SER A 529 -7.79 4.40 -13.18
N GLU A 530 -8.77 4.82 -12.39
CA GLU A 530 -8.61 5.89 -11.40
C GLU A 530 -7.64 5.52 -10.29
N GLU A 531 -7.54 4.24 -9.93
CA GLU A 531 -6.66 3.74 -8.88
C GLU A 531 -5.18 3.88 -9.26
N LEU A 532 -4.87 3.88 -10.56
CA LEU A 532 -3.50 4.05 -11.06
C LEU A 532 -3.04 5.52 -11.10
N LEU A 533 -3.93 6.48 -10.85
CA LEU A 533 -3.54 7.90 -10.73
C LEU A 533 -2.50 8.12 -9.63
N ARG A 534 -2.49 7.28 -8.60
CA ARG A 534 -1.49 7.33 -7.52
C ARG A 534 -0.09 6.86 -7.94
N THR A 535 0.03 6.22 -9.10
CA THR A 535 1.29 5.74 -9.69
C THR A 535 1.47 6.35 -11.08
N PRO A 536 1.99 7.59 -11.19
CA PRO A 536 2.02 8.35 -12.46
C PRO A 536 2.67 7.60 -13.63
N GLU A 537 3.71 6.84 -13.38
CA GLU A 537 4.41 6.03 -14.39
C GLU A 537 3.49 4.98 -15.04
N LEU A 538 2.71 4.28 -14.22
CA LEU A 538 1.75 3.28 -14.70
C LEU A 538 0.54 3.95 -15.37
N ALA A 539 0.09 5.07 -14.82
CA ALA A 539 -0.99 5.86 -15.38
C ALA A 539 -0.66 6.34 -16.80
N LEU A 540 0.53 6.93 -16.99
CA LEU A 540 1.02 7.38 -18.30
C LEU A 540 1.20 6.20 -19.27
N GLY A 541 1.68 5.05 -18.80
CA GLY A 541 1.77 3.85 -19.62
C GLY A 541 0.41 3.35 -20.12
N ASN A 542 -0.64 3.45 -19.32
CA ASN A 542 -2.00 3.10 -19.72
C ASN A 542 -2.63 4.15 -20.65
N VAL A 543 -2.30 5.42 -20.44
CA VAL A 543 -2.68 6.50 -21.36
C VAL A 543 -2.10 6.24 -22.75
N ALA A 544 -0.82 5.87 -22.86
CA ALA A 544 -0.20 5.53 -24.15
C ALA A 544 -0.98 4.44 -24.91
N ARG A 545 -1.51 3.46 -24.19
CA ARG A 545 -2.33 2.37 -24.79
C ARG A 545 -3.71 2.84 -25.23
N GLU A 546 -4.33 3.70 -24.44
CA GLU A 546 -5.61 4.27 -24.83
C GLU A 546 -5.45 5.15 -26.07
N ILE A 547 -4.31 5.88 -26.19
CA ILE A 547 -3.92 6.61 -27.39
C ILE A 547 -3.69 5.66 -28.58
N ALA A 548 -2.99 4.54 -28.38
CA ALA A 548 -2.82 3.53 -29.43
C ALA A 548 -4.14 2.95 -29.91
N ARG A 549 -5.13 2.76 -29.01
CA ARG A 549 -6.49 2.35 -29.37
C ARG A 549 -7.22 3.42 -30.17
N MET A 550 -7.09 4.68 -29.78
CA MET A 550 -7.61 5.84 -30.52
C MET A 550 -7.01 5.89 -31.93
N ALA A 551 -5.68 5.73 -32.04
CA ALA A 551 -4.97 5.67 -33.32
C ALA A 551 -5.47 4.51 -34.21
N GLY A 552 -5.77 3.33 -33.64
CA GLY A 552 -6.36 2.22 -34.37
C GLY A 552 -7.75 2.52 -34.95
N HIS A 553 -8.56 3.36 -34.28
CA HIS A 553 -9.81 3.82 -34.87
C HIS A 553 -9.55 4.78 -36.05
N VAL A 554 -8.60 5.69 -35.91
CA VAL A 554 -8.19 6.61 -37.03
C VAL A 554 -7.59 5.83 -38.18
N GLU A 555 -6.78 4.80 -37.94
CA GLU A 555 -6.23 3.91 -38.97
C GLU A 555 -7.32 3.26 -39.81
N VAL A 556 -8.37 2.74 -39.18
CA VAL A 556 -9.51 2.16 -39.94
C VAL A 556 -10.26 3.24 -40.73
N MET A 557 -10.41 4.45 -40.16
CA MET A 557 -10.98 5.59 -40.91
C MET A 557 -10.13 5.93 -42.12
N MET A 558 -8.79 5.94 -42.00
CA MET A 558 -7.86 6.14 -43.12
C MET A 558 -8.03 5.04 -44.19
N HIS A 559 -8.10 3.78 -43.80
CA HIS A 559 -8.34 2.68 -44.75
C HIS A 559 -9.67 2.80 -45.49
N GLY A 560 -10.66 3.49 -44.94
CA GLY A 560 -11.92 3.80 -45.63
C GLY A 560 -11.86 4.92 -46.67
N VAL A 561 -10.82 5.77 -46.67
CA VAL A 561 -10.73 6.95 -47.52
C VAL A 561 -10.77 6.60 -49.01
N PRO A 562 -10.07 5.58 -49.57
CA PRO A 562 -10.17 5.20 -50.96
C PRO A 562 -11.61 4.84 -51.40
N ALA A 563 -12.35 4.13 -50.54
CA ALA A 563 -13.74 3.78 -50.80
C ALA A 563 -14.64 5.02 -50.80
N LEU A 564 -14.40 5.99 -49.92
CA LEU A 564 -15.14 7.26 -49.91
C LEU A 564 -14.86 8.10 -51.18
N ILE A 565 -13.61 8.13 -51.65
CA ILE A 565 -13.24 8.86 -52.88
C ILE A 565 -13.81 8.17 -54.13
N SER A 566 -13.90 6.81 -54.13
CA SER A 566 -14.44 6.05 -55.27
C SER A 566 -15.97 5.97 -55.23
N TYR A 567 -16.52 5.37 -54.21
CA TYR A 567 -17.96 5.09 -54.03
C TYR A 567 -18.36 5.11 -52.59
N ALA A 568 -19.14 6.07 -52.17
CA ALA A 568 -19.69 6.12 -50.79
C ALA A 568 -20.91 5.16 -50.64
N HIS A 569 -20.67 3.98 -50.10
CA HIS A 569 -21.74 3.12 -49.63
C HIS A 569 -22.24 3.55 -48.24
N ASP A 570 -23.54 3.51 -47.99
CA ASP A 570 -24.13 3.98 -46.74
C ASP A 570 -23.57 3.24 -45.51
N ALA A 571 -23.28 1.94 -45.63
CA ALA A 571 -22.63 1.16 -44.59
C ALA A 571 -21.21 1.68 -44.17
N HIS A 572 -20.44 2.20 -45.11
CA HIS A 572 -19.13 2.81 -44.84
C HIS A 572 -19.28 4.16 -44.13
N ILE A 573 -20.33 4.90 -44.41
CA ILE A 573 -20.62 6.19 -43.76
C ILE A 573 -21.02 5.96 -42.33
N GLU A 574 -21.82 4.92 -42.04
CA GLU A 574 -22.28 4.57 -40.69
C GLU A 574 -21.10 4.11 -39.81
N ASP A 575 -20.22 3.20 -40.31
CA ASP A 575 -19.00 2.78 -39.62
C ASP A 575 -18.04 3.96 -39.34
N LEU A 576 -17.85 4.85 -40.32
CA LEU A 576 -17.02 6.04 -40.18
C LEU A 576 -17.57 6.96 -39.07
N THR A 577 -18.88 7.20 -39.03
CA THR A 577 -19.53 8.04 -38.04
C THR A 577 -19.36 7.45 -36.63
N LEU A 578 -19.52 6.13 -36.49
CA LEU A 578 -19.33 5.44 -35.22
C LEU A 578 -17.85 5.53 -34.75
N ARG A 579 -16.90 5.48 -35.66
CA ARG A 579 -15.47 5.58 -35.30
C ARG A 579 -15.07 6.99 -34.88
N GLU A 580 -15.60 8.00 -35.53
CA GLU A 580 -15.39 9.38 -35.14
C GLU A 580 -15.92 9.63 -33.72
N GLN A 581 -17.15 9.18 -33.42
CA GLN A 581 -17.69 9.26 -32.06
C GLN A 581 -16.82 8.55 -31.02
N LYS A 582 -16.18 7.42 -31.40
CA LYS A 582 -15.23 6.73 -30.51
C LYS A 582 -13.95 7.52 -30.33
N VAL A 583 -13.43 8.16 -31.36
CA VAL A 583 -12.24 9.01 -31.28
C VAL A 583 -12.50 10.21 -30.38
N ASP A 584 -13.61 10.89 -30.57
CA ASP A 584 -14.02 12.04 -29.74
C ASP A 584 -14.21 11.65 -28.27
N PHE A 585 -14.90 10.54 -28.04
CA PHE A 585 -15.07 10.02 -26.69
C PHE A 585 -13.71 9.73 -26.02
N LEU A 586 -12.79 9.06 -26.73
CA LEU A 586 -11.48 8.72 -26.21
C LEU A 586 -10.65 9.97 -25.92
N ARG A 587 -10.65 10.96 -26.82
CA ARG A 587 -10.00 12.24 -26.59
C ARG A 587 -10.47 12.89 -25.28
N LEU A 588 -11.77 12.97 -25.11
CA LEU A 588 -12.34 13.59 -23.90
C LEU A 588 -11.93 12.83 -22.62
N GLN A 589 -12.00 11.49 -22.63
CA GLN A 589 -11.70 10.69 -21.43
C GLN A 589 -10.19 10.71 -21.14
N ILE A 590 -9.32 10.62 -22.14
CA ILE A 590 -7.87 10.69 -21.95
C ILE A 590 -7.48 12.08 -21.39
N THR A 591 -8.04 13.14 -21.96
CA THR A 591 -7.78 14.52 -21.49
C THR A 591 -8.21 14.69 -20.01
N ARG A 592 -9.40 14.22 -19.64
CA ARG A 592 -9.86 14.26 -18.23
C ARG A 592 -8.95 13.46 -17.30
N TYR A 593 -8.50 12.29 -17.74
CA TYR A 593 -7.61 11.46 -16.95
C TYR A 593 -6.24 12.11 -16.74
N LEU A 594 -5.65 12.70 -17.81
CA LEU A 594 -4.40 13.45 -17.72
C LEU A 594 -4.52 14.70 -16.85
N SER A 595 -5.66 15.41 -16.90
CA SER A 595 -5.93 16.54 -16.01
C SER A 595 -5.94 16.11 -14.55
N ARG A 596 -6.60 14.99 -14.21
CA ARG A 596 -6.59 14.45 -12.83
C ARG A 596 -5.21 13.92 -12.43
N LEU A 597 -4.45 13.38 -13.37
CA LEU A 597 -3.07 12.96 -13.11
C LEU A 597 -2.17 14.14 -12.77
N SER A 598 -2.40 15.32 -13.37
CA SER A 598 -1.63 16.53 -13.11
C SER A 598 -1.83 17.12 -11.70
N GLU A 599 -2.86 16.69 -10.97
CA GLU A 599 -3.07 17.07 -9.56
C GLU A 599 -2.06 16.39 -8.63
N ASN A 600 -1.37 15.33 -9.09
CA ASN A 600 -0.33 14.65 -8.33
C ASN A 600 1.04 15.29 -8.56
N THR A 601 1.98 15.04 -7.65
CA THR A 601 3.38 15.47 -7.81
C THR A 601 4.06 14.68 -8.91
N LEU A 602 4.15 15.25 -10.11
CA LEU A 602 4.82 14.67 -11.27
C LEU A 602 6.30 15.07 -11.32
N THR A 603 7.14 14.19 -11.86
CA THR A 603 8.51 14.56 -12.21
C THR A 603 8.50 15.42 -13.49
N ALA A 604 9.59 16.14 -13.76
CA ALA A 604 9.72 16.93 -15.00
C ALA A 604 9.57 16.05 -16.25
N GLU A 605 10.09 14.82 -16.24
CA GLU A 605 9.98 13.85 -17.32
C GLU A 605 8.53 13.37 -17.51
N GLN A 606 7.83 13.07 -16.42
CA GLN A 606 6.40 12.67 -16.45
C GLN A 606 5.52 13.82 -16.97
N THR A 607 5.81 15.05 -16.56
CA THR A 607 5.11 16.24 -17.07
C THR A 607 5.35 16.43 -18.57
N ALA A 608 6.59 16.27 -19.05
CA ALA A 608 6.91 16.34 -20.46
C ALA A 608 6.17 15.24 -21.26
N THR A 609 6.16 14.00 -20.77
CA THR A 609 5.42 12.88 -21.39
C THR A 609 3.93 13.15 -21.44
N MET A 610 3.35 13.70 -20.37
CA MET A 610 1.94 14.07 -20.31
C MET A 610 1.60 15.12 -21.37
N MET A 611 2.44 16.15 -21.55
CA MET A 611 2.25 17.17 -22.58
C MET A 611 2.40 16.60 -24.00
N GLN A 612 3.36 15.70 -24.21
CA GLN A 612 3.48 14.97 -25.48
C GLN A 612 2.20 14.20 -25.82
N TYR A 613 1.64 13.48 -24.87
CA TYR A 613 0.39 12.73 -25.06
C TYR A 613 -0.80 13.64 -25.35
N MET A 614 -0.90 14.80 -24.66
CA MET A 614 -1.92 15.81 -24.96
C MET A 614 -1.85 16.30 -26.41
N ASN A 615 -0.65 16.53 -26.93
CA ASN A 615 -0.46 16.94 -28.35
C ASN A 615 -0.88 15.81 -29.28
N VAL A 616 -0.42 14.58 -29.05
CA VAL A 616 -0.73 13.40 -29.89
C VAL A 616 -2.24 13.14 -30.00
N ILE A 617 -2.99 13.23 -28.88
CA ILE A 617 -4.45 13.00 -28.91
C ILE A 617 -5.19 14.10 -29.71
N ASN A 618 -4.74 15.36 -29.61
CA ASN A 618 -5.32 16.45 -30.37
C ASN A 618 -5.01 16.30 -31.88
N ASP A 619 -3.79 15.87 -32.22
CA ASP A 619 -3.41 15.64 -33.64
C ASP A 619 -4.16 14.43 -34.23
N LEU A 620 -4.42 13.36 -33.45
CA LEU A 620 -5.21 12.21 -33.87
C LEU A 620 -6.68 12.57 -34.09
N GLU A 621 -7.26 13.39 -33.25
CA GLU A 621 -8.63 13.89 -33.39
C GLU A 621 -8.70 14.81 -34.64
N GLY A 622 -7.73 15.71 -34.81
CA GLY A 622 -7.67 16.53 -36.01
C GLY A 622 -7.59 15.72 -37.33
N LEU A 623 -6.90 14.57 -37.33
CA LEU A 623 -6.92 13.60 -38.41
C LEU A 623 -8.31 13.03 -38.71
N ALA A 624 -8.98 12.52 -37.62
CA ALA A 624 -10.32 11.98 -37.76
C ALA A 624 -11.33 13.02 -38.26
N ASP A 625 -11.21 14.24 -37.78
CA ASP A 625 -12.01 15.39 -38.18
C ASP A 625 -11.88 15.71 -39.67
N MET A 626 -10.65 15.69 -40.20
CA MET A 626 -10.41 15.91 -41.62
C MET A 626 -11.10 14.85 -42.48
N ILE A 627 -11.08 13.59 -42.07
CA ILE A 627 -11.77 12.50 -42.77
C ILE A 627 -13.26 12.71 -42.71
N TYR A 628 -13.79 12.96 -41.51
CA TYR A 628 -15.23 13.04 -41.26
C TYR A 628 -15.87 14.34 -41.74
N LYS A 629 -15.23 15.50 -41.50
CA LYS A 629 -15.78 16.83 -41.82
C LYS A 629 -15.44 17.36 -43.19
N VAL A 630 -14.41 16.79 -43.86
CA VAL A 630 -13.99 17.24 -45.20
C VAL A 630 -14.13 16.14 -46.22
N ILE A 631 -13.48 14.97 -46.07
CA ILE A 631 -13.49 13.93 -47.11
C ILE A 631 -14.88 13.32 -47.28
N LEU A 632 -15.60 13.05 -46.21
CA LEU A 632 -16.96 12.50 -46.25
C LEU A 632 -17.97 13.45 -46.91
N PRO A 633 -18.01 14.76 -46.61
CA PRO A 633 -18.85 15.72 -47.36
C PRO A 633 -18.50 15.80 -48.82
N CYS A 634 -17.21 15.84 -49.22
CA CYS A 634 -16.77 15.79 -50.59
C CYS A 634 -17.32 14.54 -51.33
N SER A 635 -17.28 13.39 -50.67
CA SER A 635 -17.84 12.14 -51.19
C SER A 635 -19.37 12.22 -51.40
N LYS A 636 -20.12 12.82 -50.43
CA LYS A 636 -21.57 13.02 -50.52
C LYS A 636 -21.95 13.97 -51.67
N VAL A 637 -21.19 15.09 -51.85
CA VAL A 637 -21.41 16.02 -52.96
C VAL A 637 -21.14 15.34 -54.29
N LYS A 638 -20.08 14.55 -54.41
CA LYS A 638 -19.76 13.76 -55.59
C LYS A 638 -20.89 12.78 -55.92
N LYS A 639 -21.45 12.06 -54.94
CA LYS A 639 -22.58 11.11 -55.09
C LYS A 639 -23.84 11.83 -55.55
N ALA A 640 -24.20 12.95 -54.94
CA ALA A 640 -25.39 13.73 -55.26
C ALA A 640 -25.35 14.37 -56.64
N GLY A 641 -24.16 14.78 -57.10
CA GLY A 641 -23.91 15.37 -58.40
C GLY A 641 -23.63 14.36 -59.53
N GLU A 642 -23.63 13.06 -59.26
CA GLU A 642 -23.21 11.98 -60.18
C GLU A 642 -21.82 12.23 -60.79
N LEU A 643 -20.97 12.99 -60.09
CA LEU A 643 -19.67 13.42 -60.61
C LEU A 643 -18.68 12.23 -60.57
N ARG A 644 -17.81 12.17 -61.62
CA ARG A 644 -16.73 11.16 -61.69
C ARG A 644 -15.41 11.86 -61.96
N PHE A 645 -14.41 11.50 -61.17
CA PHE A 645 -13.04 11.92 -61.47
C PHE A 645 -12.58 11.30 -62.78
N SER A 646 -11.75 12.03 -63.53
CA SER A 646 -11.03 11.42 -64.64
C SER A 646 -10.11 10.30 -64.15
N GLU A 647 -9.85 9.29 -64.96
CA GLU A 647 -8.98 8.16 -64.60
C GLU A 647 -7.59 8.60 -64.11
N GLU A 648 -7.02 9.63 -64.77
CA GLU A 648 -5.77 10.24 -64.34
C GLU A 648 -5.92 10.96 -63.00
N GLY A 649 -6.97 11.76 -62.80
CA GLY A 649 -7.24 12.47 -61.57
C GLY A 649 -7.47 11.53 -60.38
N PHE A 650 -8.18 10.42 -60.60
CA PHE A 650 -8.35 9.41 -59.59
C PHE A 650 -7.02 8.72 -59.19
N ARG A 651 -6.19 8.35 -60.17
CA ARG A 651 -4.85 7.77 -59.92
C ARG A 651 -3.94 8.74 -59.16
N GLU A 652 -4.02 10.02 -59.42
CA GLU A 652 -3.27 11.05 -58.68
C GLU A 652 -3.70 11.17 -57.22
N LEU A 653 -5.01 11.19 -56.95
CA LEU A 653 -5.54 11.19 -55.58
C LEU A 653 -5.12 9.92 -54.81
N MET A 654 -5.15 8.75 -55.45
CA MET A 654 -4.70 7.51 -54.80
C MET A 654 -3.19 7.52 -54.57
N LYS A 655 -2.37 8.02 -55.51
CA LYS A 655 -0.91 8.17 -55.32
C LYS A 655 -0.60 9.04 -54.07
N MET A 656 -1.30 10.17 -53.94
CA MET A 656 -1.13 11.05 -52.77
C MET A 656 -1.59 10.36 -51.48
N PHE A 657 -2.75 9.68 -51.54
CA PHE A 657 -3.29 8.94 -50.39
C PHE A 657 -2.32 7.85 -49.91
N ASP A 658 -1.80 7.02 -50.81
CA ASP A 658 -0.89 5.91 -50.46
C ASP A 658 0.38 6.44 -49.78
N ALA A 659 0.94 7.54 -50.32
CA ALA A 659 2.11 8.18 -49.73
C ALA A 659 1.81 8.72 -48.28
N VAL A 660 0.69 9.42 -48.13
CA VAL A 660 0.27 9.97 -46.82
C VAL A 660 -0.07 8.86 -45.81
N ASN A 661 -0.78 7.82 -46.24
CA ASN A 661 -1.13 6.69 -45.38
C ASN A 661 0.12 5.94 -44.91
N ALA A 662 1.13 5.74 -45.78
CA ALA A 662 2.39 5.13 -45.39
C ALA A 662 3.13 5.95 -44.31
N VAL A 663 3.11 7.28 -44.41
CA VAL A 663 3.71 8.17 -43.42
C VAL A 663 2.92 8.14 -42.10
N PHE A 664 1.58 8.16 -42.18
CA PHE A 664 0.71 8.03 -40.97
C PHE A 664 0.98 6.73 -40.22
N LEU A 665 1.04 5.59 -40.90
CA LEU A 665 1.34 4.29 -40.27
C LEU A 665 2.73 4.28 -39.61
N LYS A 666 3.72 4.91 -40.22
CA LYS A 666 5.05 5.07 -39.60
C LYS A 666 4.99 5.93 -38.33
N ALA A 667 4.23 7.01 -38.34
CA ALA A 667 4.07 7.89 -37.19
C ALA A 667 3.42 7.13 -35.98
N ILE A 668 2.36 6.37 -36.26
CA ILE A 668 1.66 5.59 -35.23
C ILE A 668 2.54 4.44 -34.70
N ASN A 669 3.24 3.73 -35.60
CA ASN A 669 4.17 2.68 -35.17
C ASN A 669 5.35 3.26 -34.37
N GLY A 670 5.92 4.38 -34.79
CA GLY A 670 6.95 5.10 -34.03
C GLY A 670 6.48 5.52 -32.66
N PHE A 671 5.22 5.97 -32.53
CA PHE A 671 4.60 6.22 -31.21
C PHE A 671 4.47 4.95 -30.37
N ALA A 672 3.95 3.86 -30.94
CA ALA A 672 3.68 2.62 -30.21
C ALA A 672 4.96 1.91 -29.75
N THR A 673 6.03 1.97 -30.56
CA THR A 673 7.31 1.26 -30.31
C THR A 673 8.40 2.17 -29.74
N HIS A 674 8.20 3.48 -29.69
CA HIS A 674 9.22 4.49 -29.39
C HIS A 674 10.45 4.41 -30.32
N ASP A 675 10.23 4.03 -31.60
CA ASP A 675 11.29 3.88 -32.59
C ASP A 675 11.63 5.23 -33.22
N LEU A 676 12.77 5.79 -32.83
CA LEU A 676 13.28 7.07 -33.33
C LEU A 676 13.55 7.06 -34.82
N HIS A 677 13.94 5.92 -35.39
CA HIS A 677 14.20 5.83 -36.83
C HIS A 677 12.92 6.00 -37.66
N LEU A 678 11.79 5.43 -37.19
CA LEU A 678 10.50 5.67 -37.83
C LEU A 678 10.08 7.15 -37.73
N ILE A 679 10.34 7.77 -36.58
CA ILE A 679 10.04 9.18 -36.33
C ILE A 679 10.86 10.08 -37.29
N GLU A 680 12.15 9.81 -37.43
CA GLU A 680 13.03 10.54 -38.39
C GLU A 680 12.55 10.39 -39.85
N GLN A 681 12.13 9.19 -40.25
CA GLN A 681 11.56 8.97 -41.58
C GLN A 681 10.28 9.77 -41.82
N VAL A 682 9.42 9.91 -40.82
CA VAL A 682 8.21 10.74 -40.89
C VAL A 682 8.59 12.22 -41.07
N LEU A 683 9.53 12.72 -40.26
CA LEU A 683 9.98 14.11 -40.37
C LEU A 683 10.63 14.41 -41.72
N ALA A 684 11.43 13.48 -42.26
CA ALA A 684 12.06 13.61 -43.56
C ALA A 684 11.07 13.57 -44.76
N SER A 685 9.83 13.10 -44.54
CA SER A 685 8.81 13.04 -45.59
C SER A 685 8.19 14.40 -45.95
N GLU A 686 8.36 15.43 -45.11
CA GLU A 686 7.68 16.73 -45.25
C GLU A 686 7.95 17.42 -46.62
N PRO A 687 9.19 17.58 -47.06
CA PRO A 687 9.46 18.18 -48.36
C PRO A 687 8.99 17.31 -49.56
N VAL A 688 9.04 15.99 -49.41
CA VAL A 688 8.63 15.05 -50.46
C VAL A 688 7.13 15.12 -50.74
N ILE A 689 6.31 15.14 -49.69
CA ILE A 689 4.86 15.24 -49.84
C ILE A 689 4.43 16.63 -50.28
N ALA A 690 5.12 17.69 -49.85
CA ALA A 690 4.87 19.05 -50.31
C ALA A 690 5.12 19.18 -51.82
N GLN A 691 6.25 18.67 -52.31
CA GLN A 691 6.56 18.66 -53.74
C GLN A 691 5.57 17.81 -54.53
N MET A 692 5.20 16.63 -54.03
CA MET A 692 4.22 15.77 -54.69
C MET A 692 2.85 16.47 -54.82
N GLU A 693 2.38 17.16 -53.81
CA GLU A 693 1.12 17.93 -53.86
C GLU A 693 1.19 19.02 -54.94
N GLU A 694 2.29 19.77 -55.05
CA GLU A 694 2.48 20.81 -56.01
C GLU A 694 2.48 20.24 -57.46
N GLU A 695 3.19 19.13 -57.71
CA GLU A 695 3.21 18.43 -58.98
C GLU A 695 1.82 17.95 -59.41
N LEU A 696 1.08 17.31 -58.48
CA LEU A 696 -0.26 16.79 -58.75
C LEU A 696 -1.27 17.91 -58.95
N ARG A 697 -1.17 19.01 -58.25
CA ARG A 697 -1.95 20.22 -58.46
C ARG A 697 -1.69 20.84 -59.83
N ALA A 698 -0.45 20.97 -60.21
CA ALA A 698 -0.05 21.48 -61.57
C ALA A 698 -0.55 20.56 -62.69
N SER A 699 -0.47 19.23 -62.50
CA SER A 699 -1.02 18.24 -63.44
C SER A 699 -2.52 18.37 -63.60
N HIS A 700 -3.26 18.50 -62.50
CA HIS A 700 -4.70 18.72 -62.51
C HIS A 700 -5.07 20.01 -63.22
N MET A 701 -4.40 21.13 -62.98
CA MET A 701 -4.66 22.41 -63.64
C MET A 701 -4.41 22.34 -65.14
N LYS A 702 -3.38 21.60 -65.60
CA LYS A 702 -3.17 21.37 -67.08
C LYS A 702 -4.35 20.70 -67.75
N ARG A 703 -5.00 19.71 -67.06
CA ARG A 703 -6.22 19.06 -67.59
C ARG A 703 -7.43 19.96 -67.55
N VAL A 704 -7.57 20.84 -66.60
CA VAL A 704 -8.64 21.83 -66.50
C VAL A 704 -8.49 22.85 -67.64
N PHE A 705 -7.29 23.38 -67.89
CA PHE A 705 -7.01 24.29 -69.03
C PHE A 705 -7.13 23.63 -70.40
N ALA A 706 -6.96 22.30 -70.46
CA ALA A 706 -7.24 21.55 -71.69
C ALA A 706 -8.75 21.25 -71.88
N HIS A 707 -9.64 21.85 -71.09
CA HIS A 707 -11.11 21.73 -71.14
C HIS A 707 -11.59 20.26 -71.08
N ARG A 708 -10.96 19.41 -70.34
CA ARG A 708 -11.45 18.06 -70.05
C ARG A 708 -12.67 18.13 -69.10
N ASP A 709 -13.87 17.89 -69.57
CA ASP A 709 -15.14 18.08 -68.88
C ASP A 709 -15.14 17.49 -67.50
N GLN A 710 -14.72 16.24 -67.32
CA GLN A 710 -14.67 15.58 -66.02
C GLN A 710 -13.72 16.28 -65.04
N SER A 711 -12.57 16.77 -65.51
CA SER A 711 -11.61 17.48 -64.67
C SER A 711 -12.11 18.87 -64.28
N VAL A 712 -12.84 19.55 -65.18
CA VAL A 712 -13.46 20.86 -64.92
C VAL A 712 -14.58 20.70 -63.86
N GLN A 713 -15.50 19.73 -64.06
CA GLN A 713 -16.62 19.48 -63.14
C GLN A 713 -16.19 19.06 -61.76
N THR A 714 -15.07 18.35 -61.60
CA THR A 714 -14.59 17.86 -60.29
C THR A 714 -13.42 18.68 -59.76
N SER A 715 -13.12 19.84 -60.32
CA SER A 715 -11.90 20.60 -59.99
C SER A 715 -11.84 21.00 -58.52
N THR A 716 -12.92 21.56 -57.96
CA THR A 716 -12.99 21.95 -56.55
C THR A 716 -12.78 20.75 -55.65
N LEU A 717 -13.52 19.66 -55.87
CA LEU A 717 -13.42 18.44 -55.07
C LEU A 717 -12.01 17.82 -55.12
N HIS A 718 -11.37 17.83 -56.32
CA HIS A 718 -10.03 17.28 -56.49
C HIS A 718 -8.97 18.09 -55.72
N LEU A 719 -9.04 19.42 -55.80
CA LEU A 719 -8.13 20.31 -55.08
C LEU A 719 -8.34 20.28 -53.57
N ASP A 720 -9.59 20.21 -53.11
CA ASP A 720 -9.95 20.07 -51.66
C ASP A 720 -9.41 18.76 -51.10
N LEU A 721 -9.54 17.66 -51.83
CA LEU A 721 -9.03 16.35 -51.41
C LEU A 721 -7.49 16.35 -51.38
N LEU A 722 -6.79 16.91 -52.37
CA LEU A 722 -5.31 17.04 -52.35
C LEU A 722 -4.84 17.85 -51.13
N SER A 723 -5.47 19.01 -50.89
CA SER A 723 -5.15 19.86 -49.74
C SER A 723 -5.42 19.14 -48.41
N THR A 724 -6.52 18.40 -48.33
CA THR A 724 -6.88 17.65 -47.12
C THR A 724 -5.89 16.53 -46.86
N LEU A 725 -5.49 15.77 -47.86
CA LEU A 725 -4.46 14.72 -47.74
C LEU A 725 -3.10 15.31 -47.28
N LYS A 726 -2.71 16.48 -47.82
CA LYS A 726 -1.53 17.20 -47.31
C LYS A 726 -1.66 17.61 -45.85
N ASN A 727 -2.84 18.08 -45.42
CA ASN A 727 -3.09 18.46 -44.02
C ASN A 727 -3.07 17.25 -43.12
N ILE A 728 -3.61 16.09 -43.54
CA ILE A 728 -3.50 14.80 -42.82
C ILE A 728 -2.01 14.43 -42.63
N HIS A 729 -1.20 14.56 -43.68
CA HIS A 729 0.25 14.36 -43.56
C HIS A 729 0.86 15.31 -42.51
N SER A 730 0.51 16.58 -42.55
CA SER A 730 1.02 17.57 -41.59
C SER A 730 0.70 17.20 -40.14
N GLN A 731 -0.48 16.63 -39.86
CA GLN A 731 -0.80 16.13 -38.51
C GLN A 731 0.04 14.91 -38.14
N ALA A 732 0.27 13.98 -39.05
CA ALA A 732 1.18 12.84 -38.84
C ALA A 732 2.61 13.29 -38.51
N VAL A 733 3.11 14.34 -39.18
CA VAL A 733 4.41 14.96 -38.87
C VAL A 733 4.42 15.62 -37.49
N LYS A 734 3.31 16.27 -37.05
CA LYS A 734 3.21 16.85 -35.71
C LYS A 734 3.28 15.78 -34.65
N ILE A 735 2.60 14.64 -34.85
CA ILE A 735 2.70 13.48 -33.94
C ILE A 735 4.17 13.05 -33.82
N ALA A 736 4.88 12.90 -34.93
CA ALA A 736 6.31 12.53 -34.93
C ALA A 736 7.17 13.60 -34.25
N ARG A 737 6.91 14.87 -34.50
CA ARG A 737 7.65 16.00 -33.90
C ARG A 737 7.45 16.08 -32.38
N ALA A 738 6.26 15.75 -31.87
CA ALA A 738 5.99 15.68 -30.43
C ALA A 738 6.79 14.57 -29.74
N LEU A 739 7.23 13.55 -30.47
CA LEU A 739 7.98 12.39 -29.98
C LEU A 739 9.50 12.51 -30.18
N ALA A 740 9.93 13.43 -31.05
CA ALA A 740 11.35 13.66 -31.28
C ALA A 740 12.05 14.15 -30.00
N PRO A 741 13.29 13.72 -29.73
CA PRO A 741 14.05 14.24 -28.59
C PRO A 741 14.17 15.77 -28.73
N HIS A 742 13.79 16.47 -27.67
CA HIS A 742 14.08 17.91 -27.61
C HIS A 742 15.61 18.05 -27.51
N ASP A 743 16.24 18.59 -28.55
CA ASP A 743 17.58 19.17 -28.40
C ASP A 743 17.47 20.23 -27.26
N PRO A 744 18.31 20.16 -26.24
CA PRO A 744 18.34 21.22 -25.25
C PRO A 744 18.69 22.51 -26.03
N ALA A 745 17.79 23.49 -26.01
CA ALA A 745 18.04 24.80 -26.61
C ALA A 745 19.46 25.25 -26.25
N PRO A 746 20.25 25.75 -27.19
CA PRO A 746 21.60 26.23 -26.90
C PRO A 746 21.46 27.26 -25.78
N SER A 747 22.05 26.91 -24.63
CA SER A 747 22.15 27.82 -23.47
C SER A 747 22.54 29.18 -23.99
N ALA A 748 21.64 30.16 -23.86
CA ALA A 748 21.96 31.53 -24.19
C ALA A 748 23.23 31.87 -23.39
N ALA A 749 24.33 31.97 -24.13
CA ALA A 749 25.60 32.43 -23.57
C ALA A 749 25.31 33.77 -22.86
N VAL A 750 25.37 33.76 -21.57
CA VAL A 750 25.35 34.95 -20.74
C VAL A 750 26.57 35.76 -21.20
N ALA A 751 26.33 36.74 -22.03
CA ALA A 751 27.31 37.78 -22.34
C ALA A 751 27.63 38.48 -21.03
N SER A 752 28.79 38.19 -20.48
CA SER A 752 29.37 38.97 -19.41
C SER A 752 29.60 40.41 -19.93
N PRO A 753 29.10 41.43 -19.24
CA PRO A 753 29.46 42.79 -19.56
C PRO A 753 30.92 43.01 -19.21
N SER A 754 31.76 43.24 -20.22
CA SER A 754 33.10 43.81 -20.05
C SER A 754 32.96 45.25 -19.61
N SER A 755 33.34 45.57 -18.40
CA SER A 755 34.12 46.78 -18.00
C SER A 755 34.33 46.77 -16.47
#